data_21493722e9f2f7c7355d986d403217d2
#
_entry.id   21493722e9f2f7c7355d986d403217d2
#
_cell.length_a   1.000
_cell.length_b   1.000
_cell.length_c   1.000
_cell.angle_alpha   90.00
_cell.angle_beta   90.00
_cell.angle_gamma   90.00
#
_symmetry.space_group_name_H-M   'P 1'
#
loop_
_entity.id
_entity.type
_entity.pdbx_description
1 polymer ?
#
loop_
_entity_poly.entity_id
_entity_poly.type
_entity_poly.pdbx_seq_one_letter_code
_entity_poly.pdbx_strand_id
1 'polypeptide(L)'
;MKSEVRMMKTIGGTILTYVSKGDGGYLTPADSRRSDALYIAAKRADEQDFTMLNKGKPILYIKWTDSVEDAPHAQMGSPSLFRKPDGTYGLIASENNAGNGIYLWDSEDLLFYRNQRRVEVNADGAAVERPTIVYDETEASYKLYWTSGDGSVSYVSTSCDGLQSFQAPVKQVYPAKALSGSLPDNAVASESAEFEVTEQELERVIRKYAPITNKGIEPIEALTLQAGDKLPALQDRVRLTYSDGSSKQLRIEWDAEDIQSMDTTKRGAYEVKGRVVQSMFDYPYIPERADPFIMYNHDDGYYYATGSYYPESDPAAWTEKEMGKVDYDRVTLRRARTLAELRNAEESDVWVPRGEDGFVPFLWAPEVHKINGKWYILVGARQATSGRSWCSTMVLVEYIGSHDEMLQGGMLKQYNWKPRAIEQSPCSFDMTFAEINGVGYYIWPNHARIHIQQVDPTDPAKLIGQAVQIKSIEWPFEYGKHNVHLTDQGIVEGAAVLQYNGKIYLSYAGATVDKYYCTAIMIADAGADVMDPASWSHPSFAALSTEDVANTDGIAPHCGPGHNSFSIDEAGNPINIYHARPVPEPHTGPGAGGLHDPCRHTMVSPAHVAYDGTLILNMTAEEELSPAYRNIVLTVNVV
;
A
#
# COMPACT_ATOMS: atom_id res chain seq x y z
N MET A 1 -1.94 -12.06 54.56
CA MET A 1 -1.25 -12.97 53.64
C MET A 1 -2.28 -13.50 52.66
N LYS A 2 -2.42 -12.86 51.51
CA LYS A 2 -3.05 -13.42 50.32
C LYS A 2 -1.91 -13.72 49.37
N SER A 3 -1.53 -15.01 49.28
CA SER A 3 -0.67 -15.49 48.21
C SER A 3 -1.50 -15.45 46.93
N GLU A 4 -1.32 -14.41 46.10
CA GLU A 4 -1.72 -14.49 44.71
C GLU A 4 -0.85 -15.56 44.06
N VAL A 5 -1.46 -16.69 43.77
CA VAL A 5 -0.90 -17.71 42.89
C VAL A 5 -0.78 -17.06 41.54
N ARG A 6 0.42 -16.62 41.20
CA ARG A 6 0.78 -16.17 39.83
C ARG A 6 0.55 -17.37 38.92
N MET A 7 -0.60 -17.44 38.25
CA MET A 7 -0.80 -18.47 37.22
C MET A 7 0.37 -18.31 36.22
N MET A 8 1.21 -19.33 36.11
CA MET A 8 2.18 -19.42 35.04
C MET A 8 1.40 -19.31 33.72
N LYS A 9 1.58 -18.22 32.99
CA LYS A 9 0.99 -18.09 31.65
C LYS A 9 1.57 -19.24 30.82
N THR A 10 0.71 -20.08 30.28
CA THR A 10 1.13 -21.16 29.38
C THR A 10 1.72 -20.50 28.11
N ILE A 11 2.91 -20.90 27.75
CA ILE A 11 3.58 -20.45 26.51
C ILE A 11 2.80 -21.06 25.34
N GLY A 12 2.25 -20.21 24.47
CA GLY A 12 1.54 -20.62 23.27
C GLY A 12 2.46 -20.70 22.05
N GLY A 13 3.56 -19.96 22.09
CA GLY A 13 4.55 -19.95 21.01
C GLY A 13 5.62 -18.88 21.18
N THR A 14 6.32 -18.59 20.10
CA THR A 14 7.45 -17.68 20.08
C THR A 14 7.37 -16.74 18.88
N ILE A 15 7.59 -15.45 19.11
CA ILE A 15 7.83 -14.46 18.07
C ILE A 15 9.34 -14.29 17.91
N LEU A 16 9.83 -14.36 16.69
CA LEU A 16 11.18 -14.02 16.31
C LEU A 16 11.19 -12.60 15.78
N THR A 17 12.03 -11.73 16.33
CA THR A 17 12.39 -10.44 15.75
C THR A 17 13.76 -10.56 15.10
N TYR A 18 13.94 -9.99 13.91
CA TYR A 18 15.21 -10.10 13.19
C TYR A 18 15.39 -8.95 12.20
N VAL A 19 16.61 -8.78 11.71
CA VAL A 19 16.91 -8.01 10.50
C VAL A 19 17.19 -8.98 9.36
N SER A 20 16.79 -8.61 8.15
CA SER A 20 16.95 -9.46 6.98
C SER A 20 18.29 -9.20 6.29
N LYS A 21 18.95 -10.27 5.85
CA LYS A 21 19.93 -10.22 4.77
C LYS A 21 19.19 -10.29 3.43
N GLY A 22 19.81 -9.87 2.35
CA GLY A 22 19.23 -10.04 1.02
C GLY A 22 18.85 -11.50 0.73
N ASP A 23 17.78 -11.71 0.00
CA ASP A 23 17.24 -13.02 -0.39
C ASP A 23 17.74 -13.49 -1.77
N GLY A 24 18.60 -12.69 -2.44
CA GLY A 24 19.05 -12.95 -3.81
C GLY A 24 18.08 -12.48 -4.89
N GLY A 25 17.00 -11.84 -4.51
CA GLY A 25 15.99 -11.30 -5.43
C GLY A 25 16.44 -10.03 -6.16
N TYR A 26 15.54 -9.50 -6.95
CA TYR A 26 15.80 -8.33 -7.80
C TYR A 26 16.17 -7.06 -7.01
N LEU A 27 15.54 -6.83 -5.86
CA LEU A 27 15.83 -5.68 -4.99
C LEU A 27 16.94 -5.94 -4.01
N THR A 28 17.08 -7.16 -3.56
CA THR A 28 18.00 -7.56 -2.50
C THR A 28 18.87 -8.70 -2.93
N PRO A 29 19.99 -8.42 -3.65
CA PRO A 29 21.02 -9.41 -3.87
C PRO A 29 21.41 -10.12 -2.56
N ALA A 30 21.77 -11.40 -2.62
CA ALA A 30 22.04 -12.22 -1.44
C ALA A 30 23.17 -11.70 -0.54
N ASP A 31 24.05 -10.85 -1.07
CA ASP A 31 25.12 -10.16 -0.37
C ASP A 31 24.69 -8.79 0.21
N SER A 32 23.47 -8.33 -0.09
CA SER A 32 22.93 -7.08 0.41
C SER A 32 22.27 -7.27 1.75
N ARG A 33 22.48 -6.34 2.66
CA ARG A 33 21.77 -6.27 3.93
C ARG A 33 20.56 -5.35 3.79
N ARG A 34 19.37 -5.89 4.05
CA ARG A 34 18.12 -5.12 4.21
C ARG A 34 17.88 -4.85 5.68
N SER A 35 18.82 -4.21 6.33
CA SER A 35 18.91 -4.25 7.78
C SER A 35 18.27 -3.08 8.50
N ASP A 36 17.66 -2.18 7.79
CA ASP A 36 17.23 -0.93 8.43
C ASP A 36 15.80 -1.03 8.98
N ALA A 37 15.31 -2.26 9.17
CA ALA A 37 13.93 -2.52 9.54
C ALA A 37 13.74 -3.77 10.41
N LEU A 38 12.63 -3.78 11.16
CA LEU A 38 12.14 -4.93 11.91
C LEU A 38 11.39 -5.89 11.00
N TYR A 39 11.83 -7.13 10.99
CA TYR A 39 11.13 -8.28 10.44
C TYR A 39 10.66 -9.18 11.56
N ILE A 40 9.57 -9.90 11.36
CA ILE A 40 9.04 -10.86 12.32
C ILE A 40 8.72 -12.20 11.68
N ALA A 41 8.89 -13.24 12.47
CA ALA A 41 8.40 -14.58 12.20
C ALA A 41 7.79 -15.15 13.48
N ALA A 42 7.00 -16.20 13.36
CA ALA A 42 6.38 -16.82 14.50
C ALA A 42 6.36 -18.34 14.37
N LYS A 43 6.33 -19.02 15.52
CA LYS A 43 6.04 -20.46 15.59
C LYS A 43 5.19 -20.77 16.80
N ARG A 44 4.37 -21.82 16.71
CA ARG A 44 3.63 -22.38 17.85
C ARG A 44 4.57 -23.18 18.76
N ALA A 45 4.14 -23.46 19.96
CA ALA A 45 4.95 -24.18 20.93
C ALA A 45 5.33 -25.61 20.48
N ASP A 46 4.54 -26.24 19.63
CA ASP A 46 4.74 -27.57 19.05
C ASP A 46 5.45 -27.55 17.68
N GLU A 47 5.74 -26.37 17.11
CA GLU A 47 6.45 -26.20 15.84
C GLU A 47 7.95 -26.06 16.04
N GLN A 48 8.73 -26.52 15.05
CA GLN A 48 10.19 -26.41 15.04
C GLN A 48 10.66 -25.20 14.24
N ASP A 49 9.96 -24.88 13.16
CA ASP A 49 10.37 -23.87 12.20
C ASP A 49 9.59 -22.57 12.36
N PHE A 50 10.28 -21.45 12.24
CA PHE A 50 9.63 -20.14 12.21
C PHE A 50 9.03 -19.85 10.83
N THR A 51 7.76 -19.47 10.81
CA THR A 51 7.06 -19.00 9.61
C THR A 51 7.17 -17.48 9.53
N MET A 52 7.67 -16.98 8.39
CA MET A 52 7.74 -15.54 8.10
C MET A 52 6.35 -14.92 8.13
N LEU A 53 6.25 -13.75 8.75
CA LEU A 53 5.06 -12.92 8.74
C LEU A 53 5.21 -11.74 7.77
N ASN A 54 4.12 -11.03 7.49
CA ASN A 54 4.04 -9.93 6.54
C ASN A 54 4.66 -10.26 5.17
N LYS A 55 4.51 -11.53 4.72
CA LYS A 55 5.10 -12.02 3.47
C LYS A 55 6.62 -11.80 3.36
N GLY A 56 7.32 -11.83 4.49
CA GLY A 56 8.77 -11.60 4.54
C GLY A 56 9.19 -10.15 4.33
N LYS A 57 8.24 -9.20 4.40
CA LYS A 57 8.51 -7.76 4.39
C LYS A 57 8.68 -7.22 5.81
N PRO A 58 9.34 -6.06 5.98
CA PRO A 58 9.45 -5.41 7.27
C PRO A 58 8.07 -4.95 7.78
N ILE A 59 7.95 -4.81 9.11
CA ILE A 59 6.76 -4.26 9.75
C ILE A 59 7.01 -2.88 10.38
N LEU A 60 8.27 -2.51 10.56
CA LEU A 60 8.65 -1.24 11.17
C LEU A 60 10.05 -0.83 10.71
N TYR A 61 10.18 0.44 10.34
CA TYR A 61 11.44 1.12 10.17
C TYR A 61 11.69 2.08 11.34
N ILE A 62 12.93 2.54 11.51
CA ILE A 62 13.22 3.69 12.35
C ILE A 62 12.70 4.94 11.63
N LYS A 63 11.74 5.61 12.24
CA LYS A 63 11.20 6.87 11.72
C LYS A 63 12.27 7.95 11.85
N TRP A 64 12.50 8.70 10.79
CA TRP A 64 13.38 9.85 10.82
C TRP A 64 12.71 11.03 11.52
N THR A 65 13.42 11.64 12.43
CA THR A 65 13.03 12.91 13.00
C THR A 65 13.45 14.04 12.06
N ASP A 66 12.81 15.17 12.17
CA ASP A 66 12.74 16.32 11.25
C ASP A 66 14.05 16.83 10.59
N SER A 67 15.17 16.16 10.71
CA SER A 67 16.41 16.50 10.03
C SER A 67 16.93 15.34 9.19
N VAL A 68 17.20 15.62 7.93
CA VAL A 68 17.93 14.74 7.00
C VAL A 68 19.32 14.36 7.56
N GLU A 69 19.84 15.14 8.49
CA GLU A 69 21.13 14.92 9.16
C GLU A 69 21.11 13.70 10.10
N ASP A 70 19.93 13.33 10.67
CA ASP A 70 19.79 12.17 11.56
C ASP A 70 19.61 10.85 10.81
N ALA A 71 19.29 10.90 9.54
CA ALA A 71 18.96 9.74 8.73
C ALA A 71 20.11 8.73 8.53
N PRO A 72 21.40 9.11 8.42
CA PRO A 72 22.50 8.16 8.36
C PRO A 72 22.62 7.26 9.58
N HIS A 73 22.05 7.68 10.71
CA HIS A 73 22.14 6.97 11.98
C HIS A 73 20.92 6.09 12.26
N ALA A 74 19.85 6.23 11.50
CA ALA A 74 18.60 5.53 11.72
C ALA A 74 18.59 4.15 11.05
N GLN A 75 19.57 3.31 11.34
CA GLN A 75 19.64 1.93 10.90
C GLN A 75 19.39 0.98 12.07
N MET A 76 18.45 0.05 11.88
CA MET A 76 18.07 -0.91 12.92
C MET A 76 19.02 -2.11 12.94
N GLY A 77 19.53 -2.45 14.13
CA GLY A 77 20.27 -3.68 14.37
C GLY A 77 19.71 -4.43 15.58
N SER A 78 19.79 -5.76 15.53
CA SER A 78 19.48 -6.66 16.66
C SER A 78 18.18 -6.31 17.42
N PRO A 79 17.01 -6.24 16.76
CA PRO A 79 15.75 -5.90 17.42
C PRO A 79 15.34 -6.98 18.43
N SER A 80 14.86 -6.58 19.61
CA SER A 80 14.42 -7.49 20.68
C SER A 80 13.19 -6.95 21.39
N LEU A 81 12.21 -7.84 21.65
CA LEU A 81 11.00 -7.52 22.41
C LEU A 81 11.22 -7.78 23.91
N PHE A 82 10.55 -7.02 24.74
CA PHE A 82 10.53 -7.24 26.20
C PHE A 82 9.17 -6.91 26.80
N ARG A 83 8.88 -7.51 27.99
CA ARG A 83 7.67 -7.20 28.75
C ARG A 83 7.96 -6.09 29.76
N LYS A 84 7.00 -5.20 29.92
CA LYS A 84 6.99 -4.17 30.96
C LYS A 84 6.21 -4.67 32.19
N PRO A 85 6.46 -4.07 33.38
CA PRO A 85 5.77 -4.50 34.61
C PRO A 85 4.27 -4.24 34.60
N ASP A 86 3.78 -3.30 33.78
CA ASP A 86 2.36 -3.01 33.60
C ASP A 86 1.64 -4.00 32.65
N GLY A 87 2.37 -4.97 32.11
CA GLY A 87 1.85 -5.96 31.18
C GLY A 87 1.90 -5.56 29.71
N THR A 88 2.31 -4.35 29.39
CA THR A 88 2.58 -3.89 28.01
C THR A 88 3.96 -4.36 27.54
N TYR A 89 4.36 -3.95 26.35
CA TYR A 89 5.58 -4.41 25.70
C TYR A 89 6.47 -3.24 25.32
N GLY A 90 7.75 -3.54 25.14
CA GLY A 90 8.69 -2.65 24.47
C GLY A 90 9.43 -3.39 23.37
N LEU A 91 9.87 -2.63 22.40
CA LEU A 91 10.84 -3.05 21.39
C LEU A 91 12.11 -2.22 21.62
N ILE A 92 13.24 -2.88 21.55
CA ILE A 92 14.57 -2.25 21.57
C ILE A 92 15.34 -2.69 20.34
N ALA A 93 16.14 -1.79 19.77
CA ALA A 93 17.09 -2.10 18.72
C ALA A 93 18.38 -1.32 18.92
N SER A 94 19.50 -1.88 18.47
CA SER A 94 20.75 -1.14 18.37
C SER A 94 20.72 -0.18 17.19
N GLU A 95 21.47 0.90 17.32
CA GLU A 95 21.82 1.78 16.21
C GLU A 95 22.91 1.09 15.38
N ASN A 96 22.50 0.60 14.20
CA ASN A 96 23.41 -0.16 13.36
C ASN A 96 24.31 0.79 12.56
N ASN A 97 25.43 1.16 13.04
CA ASN A 97 26.57 1.85 12.42
C ASN A 97 27.60 2.26 13.47
N ALA A 98 27.85 1.35 14.41
CA ALA A 98 28.76 1.59 15.53
C ALA A 98 28.33 2.75 16.46
N GLY A 99 27.01 3.02 16.53
CA GLY A 99 26.46 4.03 17.41
C GLY A 99 26.44 3.62 18.89
N ASN A 100 26.56 4.59 19.78
CA ASN A 100 26.54 4.42 21.25
C ASN A 100 25.11 4.43 21.83
N GLY A 101 24.09 4.49 20.96
CA GLY A 101 22.68 4.59 21.29
C GLY A 101 21.87 3.34 20.97
N ILE A 102 20.67 3.36 21.49
CA ILE A 102 19.61 2.40 21.19
C ILE A 102 18.35 3.14 20.80
N TYR A 103 17.49 2.48 20.06
CA TYR A 103 16.12 2.92 19.80
C TYR A 103 15.14 2.10 20.64
N LEU A 104 14.12 2.77 21.15
CA LEU A 104 13.06 2.19 21.96
C LEU A 104 11.70 2.57 21.42
N TRP A 105 10.76 1.62 21.47
CA TRP A 105 9.34 1.82 21.20
C TRP A 105 8.50 1.19 22.28
N ASP A 106 7.26 1.67 22.40
CA ASP A 106 6.24 1.12 23.27
C ASP A 106 5.18 0.40 22.41
N SER A 107 4.63 -0.71 22.92
CA SER A 107 3.52 -1.42 22.30
C SER A 107 2.56 -1.96 23.37
N GLU A 108 1.26 -1.82 23.12
CA GLU A 108 0.22 -2.38 24.00
C GLU A 108 -0.17 -3.80 23.59
N ASP A 109 0.09 -4.19 22.34
CA ASP A 109 -0.52 -5.35 21.70
C ASP A 109 0.42 -6.20 20.83
N LEU A 110 1.69 -5.83 20.69
CA LEU A 110 2.69 -6.42 19.78
C LEU A 110 2.40 -6.16 18.27
N LEU A 111 1.40 -5.33 17.96
CA LEU A 111 1.02 -5.02 16.58
C LEU A 111 1.52 -3.64 16.14
N PHE A 112 1.43 -2.67 17.03
CA PHE A 112 1.80 -1.29 16.75
C PHE A 112 2.88 -0.83 17.72
N TYR A 113 3.92 -0.21 17.17
CA TYR A 113 5.07 0.31 17.91
C TYR A 113 5.07 1.82 17.81
N ARG A 114 4.99 2.49 18.97
CA ARG A 114 4.83 3.95 19.10
C ARG A 114 5.90 4.53 20.01
N ASN A 115 5.92 5.87 20.12
CA ASN A 115 6.83 6.59 21.01
C ASN A 115 8.30 6.23 20.74
N GLN A 116 8.70 6.19 19.46
CA GLN A 116 10.10 6.01 19.10
C GLN A 116 10.96 7.04 19.79
N ARG A 117 12.03 6.58 20.42
CA ARG A 117 13.04 7.45 21.04
C ARG A 117 14.42 6.83 20.96
N ARG A 118 15.41 7.67 20.75
CA ARG A 118 16.82 7.31 20.84
C ARG A 118 17.33 7.61 22.24
N VAL A 119 18.02 6.67 22.86
CA VAL A 119 18.64 6.84 24.17
C VAL A 119 20.13 6.48 24.07
N GLU A 120 20.99 7.40 24.50
CA GLU A 120 22.40 7.13 24.59
C GLU A 120 22.69 6.22 25.79
N VAL A 121 23.47 5.16 25.58
CA VAL A 121 23.78 4.15 26.61
C VAL A 121 25.20 4.27 27.09
N ASN A 122 26.12 4.66 26.22
CA ASN A 122 27.55 4.66 26.52
C ASN A 122 28.21 5.98 26.08
N ALA A 123 28.50 6.84 27.07
CA ALA A 123 29.15 8.13 26.85
C ALA A 123 30.58 8.01 26.28
N ASP A 124 31.21 6.84 26.39
CA ASP A 124 32.56 6.59 25.84
C ASP A 124 32.55 6.34 24.32
N GLY A 125 31.36 6.33 23.69
CA GLY A 125 31.19 6.20 22.24
C GLY A 125 31.36 4.80 21.69
N ALA A 126 31.49 3.75 22.52
CA ALA A 126 31.54 2.37 22.03
C ALA A 126 30.19 1.90 21.55
N ALA A 127 30.17 1.17 20.43
CA ALA A 127 28.94 0.63 19.84
C ALA A 127 28.20 -0.30 20.82
N VAL A 128 26.87 -0.13 20.86
CA VAL A 128 25.94 -0.95 21.64
C VAL A 128 25.27 -1.94 20.70
N GLU A 129 25.57 -3.23 20.86
CA GLU A 129 25.02 -4.27 20.04
C GLU A 129 24.26 -5.32 20.84
N ARG A 130 23.33 -6.02 20.16
CA ARG A 130 22.47 -7.08 20.73
C ARG A 130 21.80 -6.68 22.04
N PRO A 131 21.11 -5.53 22.07
CA PRO A 131 20.48 -5.04 23.28
C PRO A 131 19.31 -5.94 23.67
N THR A 132 19.22 -6.27 24.95
CA THR A 132 18.11 -7.01 25.54
C THR A 132 17.73 -6.38 26.88
N ILE A 133 16.45 -6.10 27.08
CA ILE A 133 15.94 -5.52 28.33
C ILE A 133 15.19 -6.57 29.14
N VAL A 134 15.48 -6.57 30.45
CA VAL A 134 14.75 -7.32 31.46
C VAL A 134 14.35 -6.38 32.60
N TYR A 135 13.13 -6.48 33.07
CA TYR A 135 12.71 -5.77 34.28
C TYR A 135 13.05 -6.59 35.53
N ASP A 136 13.81 -6.00 36.43
CA ASP A 136 14.14 -6.57 37.73
C ASP A 136 13.08 -6.15 38.75
N GLU A 137 12.20 -7.08 39.14
CA GLU A 137 11.13 -6.83 40.13
C GLU A 137 11.68 -6.52 41.52
N THR A 138 12.88 -7.02 41.86
CA THR A 138 13.49 -6.80 43.19
C THR A 138 14.01 -5.40 43.33
N GLU A 139 14.66 -4.89 42.31
CA GLU A 139 15.23 -3.55 42.29
C GLU A 139 14.28 -2.50 41.67
N ALA A 140 13.12 -2.91 41.20
CA ALA A 140 12.15 -2.09 40.47
C ALA A 140 12.82 -1.25 39.36
N SER A 141 13.70 -1.89 38.58
CA SER A 141 14.54 -1.25 37.57
C SER A 141 14.63 -2.08 36.29
N TYR A 142 14.96 -1.41 35.19
CA TYR A 142 15.26 -2.11 33.93
C TYR A 142 16.75 -2.40 33.85
N LYS A 143 17.11 -3.59 33.44
CA LYS A 143 18.47 -4.02 33.16
C LYS A 143 18.61 -4.19 31.65
N LEU A 144 19.43 -3.38 31.03
CA LEU A 144 19.82 -3.48 29.63
C LEU A 144 21.13 -4.27 29.54
N TYR A 145 21.06 -5.43 28.95
CA TYR A 145 22.24 -6.24 28.60
C TYR A 145 22.62 -5.96 27.16
N TRP A 146 23.90 -5.81 26.88
CA TRP A 146 24.40 -5.51 25.55
C TRP A 146 25.86 -5.95 25.38
N THR A 147 26.37 -6.02 24.15
CA THR A 147 27.76 -6.35 23.84
C THR A 147 28.44 -5.16 23.19
N SER A 148 29.78 -5.06 23.32
CA SER A 148 30.58 -4.15 22.52
C SER A 148 30.48 -4.50 21.03
N GLY A 149 30.74 -3.56 20.13
CA GLY A 149 30.60 -3.75 18.69
C GLY A 149 31.44 -4.89 18.09
N ASP A 150 32.51 -5.30 18.77
CA ASP A 150 33.32 -6.48 18.40
C ASP A 150 32.82 -7.79 19.07
N GLY A 151 31.77 -7.69 19.91
CA GLY A 151 31.22 -8.82 20.65
C GLY A 151 32.11 -9.40 21.74
N SER A 152 33.27 -8.76 22.02
CA SER A 152 34.27 -9.31 22.94
C SER A 152 33.91 -9.13 24.42
N VAL A 153 33.09 -8.13 24.73
CA VAL A 153 32.72 -7.79 26.11
C VAL A 153 31.20 -7.58 26.23
N SER A 154 30.63 -8.15 27.28
CA SER A 154 29.21 -7.93 27.64
C SER A 154 29.10 -6.97 28.80
N TYR A 155 28.03 -6.20 28.80
CA TYR A 155 27.74 -5.17 29.77
C TYR A 155 26.29 -5.25 30.28
N VAL A 156 26.05 -4.68 31.46
CA VAL A 156 24.73 -4.33 31.95
C VAL A 156 24.68 -2.85 32.28
N SER A 157 23.64 -2.19 31.85
CA SER A 157 23.31 -0.81 32.23
C SER A 157 21.92 -0.79 32.89
N THR A 158 21.78 -0.01 33.98
CA THR A 158 20.54 0.04 34.75
C THR A 158 19.76 1.32 34.46
N SER A 159 18.47 1.24 34.29
CA SER A 159 17.55 2.38 34.21
C SER A 159 16.54 2.30 35.36
N CYS A 160 16.42 3.39 36.11
CA CYS A 160 15.46 3.55 37.23
C CYS A 160 14.38 4.60 36.94
N ASP A 161 14.39 5.20 35.76
CA ASP A 161 13.55 6.33 35.33
C ASP A 161 12.58 5.99 34.16
N GLY A 162 12.24 4.71 34.02
CA GLY A 162 11.33 4.28 32.96
C GLY A 162 11.95 4.27 31.55
N LEU A 163 13.24 3.94 31.44
CA LEU A 163 13.99 3.87 30.19
C LEU A 163 14.24 5.24 29.53
N GLN A 164 14.30 6.30 30.30
CA GLN A 164 14.68 7.62 29.80
C GLN A 164 16.21 7.79 29.76
N SER A 165 16.92 7.16 30.70
CA SER A 165 18.37 7.16 30.75
C SER A 165 18.91 5.85 31.35
N PHE A 166 20.22 5.62 31.17
CA PHE A 166 20.93 4.47 31.72
C PHE A 166 22.15 4.90 32.54
N GLN A 167 22.38 4.20 33.62
CA GLN A 167 23.59 4.34 34.41
C GLN A 167 24.82 3.82 33.65
N ALA A 168 26.02 4.22 34.07
CA ALA A 168 27.26 3.77 33.48
C ALA A 168 27.31 2.22 33.38
N PRO A 169 27.78 1.65 32.26
CA PRO A 169 27.80 0.22 32.06
C PRO A 169 28.76 -0.50 32.99
N VAL A 170 28.35 -1.68 33.45
CA VAL A 170 29.19 -2.58 34.25
C VAL A 170 29.43 -3.86 33.43
N LYS A 171 30.66 -4.34 33.39
CA LYS A 171 31.01 -5.59 32.73
C LYS A 171 30.28 -6.75 33.41
N GLN A 172 29.46 -7.45 32.67
CA GLN A 172 28.73 -8.60 33.17
C GLN A 172 28.39 -9.56 32.02
N VAL A 173 28.68 -10.84 32.23
CA VAL A 173 28.29 -11.85 31.26
C VAL A 173 26.78 -12.07 31.34
N TYR A 174 26.08 -11.86 30.23
CA TYR A 174 24.70 -12.28 30.04
C TYR A 174 24.70 -13.52 29.12
N PRO A 175 24.15 -14.65 29.59
CA PRO A 175 24.10 -15.82 28.75
C PRO A 175 23.12 -15.56 27.60
N ALA A 176 23.63 -15.46 26.38
CA ALA A 176 22.79 -15.38 25.20
C ALA A 176 21.94 -16.64 25.14
N LYS A 177 20.61 -16.48 25.09
CA LYS A 177 19.68 -17.60 24.89
C LYS A 177 19.90 -18.12 23.45
N ALA A 178 20.20 -19.40 23.30
CA ALA A 178 20.27 -20.01 21.98
C ALA A 178 18.87 -19.99 21.33
N LEU A 179 18.82 -19.73 20.04
CA LEU A 179 17.58 -19.76 19.27
C LEU A 179 17.02 -21.18 19.25
N SER A 180 15.72 -21.32 19.41
CA SER A 180 15.03 -22.58 19.68
C SER A 180 14.49 -23.30 18.45
N GLY A 181 14.74 -22.78 17.21
CA GLY A 181 14.19 -23.36 16.00
C GLY A 181 14.91 -22.91 14.74
N SER A 182 14.47 -23.46 13.59
CA SER A 182 14.99 -23.08 12.27
C SER A 182 14.52 -21.67 11.91
N LEU A 183 15.46 -20.82 11.58
CA LEU A 183 15.19 -19.44 11.20
C LEU A 183 14.74 -19.33 9.74
N PRO A 184 14.02 -18.26 9.38
CA PRO A 184 13.82 -17.91 7.98
C PRO A 184 15.16 -17.77 7.24
N ASP A 185 15.21 -18.19 5.98
CA ASP A 185 16.45 -18.18 5.18
C ASP A 185 17.09 -16.80 5.05
N ASN A 186 16.27 -15.75 5.07
CA ASN A 186 16.72 -14.36 4.99
C ASN A 186 17.10 -13.75 6.35
N ALA A 187 16.92 -14.44 7.47
CA ALA A 187 17.24 -13.91 8.79
C ALA A 187 18.75 -13.86 9.06
N VAL A 188 19.22 -12.78 9.67
CA VAL A 188 20.57 -12.67 10.22
C VAL A 188 20.56 -13.24 11.64
N ALA A 189 21.03 -14.48 11.82
CA ALA A 189 20.96 -15.20 13.10
C ALA A 189 21.60 -14.45 14.27
N SER A 190 22.73 -13.76 14.05
CA SER A 190 23.40 -12.95 15.08
C SER A 190 22.62 -11.71 15.50
N GLU A 191 21.60 -11.33 14.75
CA GLU A 191 20.75 -10.16 14.98
C GLU A 191 19.28 -10.55 15.13
N SER A 192 19.04 -11.77 15.60
CA SER A 192 17.71 -12.32 15.83
C SER A 192 17.50 -12.57 17.32
N ALA A 193 16.28 -12.30 17.79
CA ALA A 193 15.88 -12.52 19.18
C ALA A 193 14.51 -13.18 19.28
N GLU A 194 14.37 -14.12 20.21
CA GLU A 194 13.12 -14.82 20.50
C GLU A 194 12.38 -14.18 21.66
N PHE A 195 11.07 -14.09 21.52
CA PHE A 195 10.17 -13.59 22.55
C PHE A 195 9.00 -14.57 22.76
N GLU A 196 8.93 -15.17 23.95
CA GLU A 196 7.88 -16.11 24.32
C GLU A 196 6.55 -15.39 24.56
N VAL A 197 5.48 -15.91 23.98
CA VAL A 197 4.13 -15.35 24.03
C VAL A 197 3.09 -16.38 24.42
N THR A 198 1.98 -15.92 24.97
CA THR A 198 0.78 -16.74 25.19
C THR A 198 0.09 -17.04 23.87
N GLU A 199 -0.79 -18.03 23.83
CA GLU A 199 -1.60 -18.36 22.65
C GLU A 199 -2.39 -17.14 22.14
N GLN A 200 -3.01 -16.39 23.04
CA GLN A 200 -3.78 -15.20 22.65
C GLN A 200 -2.91 -14.10 22.01
N GLU A 201 -1.70 -13.89 22.52
CA GLU A 201 -0.74 -12.93 21.96
C GLU A 201 -0.26 -13.38 20.58
N LEU A 202 0.06 -14.68 20.45
CA LEU A 202 0.49 -15.28 19.19
C LEU A 202 -0.59 -15.16 18.11
N GLU A 203 -1.83 -15.59 18.44
CA GLU A 203 -2.95 -15.51 17.49
C GLU A 203 -3.24 -14.08 17.04
N ARG A 204 -3.08 -13.10 17.93
CA ARG A 204 -3.22 -11.68 17.57
C ARG A 204 -2.19 -11.25 16.53
N VAL A 205 -0.92 -11.64 16.72
CA VAL A 205 0.17 -11.30 15.79
C VAL A 205 0.00 -12.03 14.45
N ILE A 206 -0.34 -13.32 14.49
CA ILE A 206 -0.62 -14.12 13.29
C ILE A 206 -1.80 -13.54 12.53
N ARG A 207 -2.90 -13.23 13.21
CA ARG A 207 -4.08 -12.63 12.59
C ARG A 207 -3.79 -11.32 11.86
N LYS A 208 -2.85 -10.51 12.38
CA LYS A 208 -2.47 -9.22 11.79
C LYS A 208 -1.52 -9.38 10.61
N TYR A 209 -0.53 -10.25 10.73
CA TYR A 209 0.62 -10.23 9.83
C TYR A 209 0.75 -11.49 8.96
N ALA A 210 0.02 -12.57 9.22
CA ALA A 210 0.01 -13.70 8.29
C ALA A 210 -0.73 -13.34 6.99
N PRO A 211 -0.40 -13.97 5.86
CA PRO A 211 -1.14 -13.78 4.62
C PRO A 211 -2.63 -14.06 4.81
N ILE A 212 -3.47 -13.12 4.39
CA ILE A 212 -4.92 -13.28 4.44
C ILE A 212 -5.34 -14.18 3.28
N THR A 213 -5.99 -15.30 3.58
CA THR A 213 -6.37 -16.31 2.60
C THR A 213 -7.84 -16.67 2.69
N ASN A 214 -8.47 -16.90 1.55
CA ASN A 214 -9.86 -17.35 1.48
C ASN A 214 -10.02 -18.73 2.15
N LYS A 215 -10.91 -18.85 3.12
CA LYS A 215 -11.19 -20.07 3.91
C LYS A 215 -12.53 -20.69 3.60
N GLY A 216 -13.41 -19.96 2.95
CA GLY A 216 -14.74 -20.45 2.68
C GLY A 216 -15.56 -19.52 1.80
N ILE A 217 -16.71 -20.05 1.42
CA ILE A 217 -17.75 -19.36 0.67
C ILE A 217 -19.07 -19.64 1.39
N GLU A 218 -19.95 -18.63 1.46
CA GLU A 218 -21.32 -18.86 1.98
C GLU A 218 -22.04 -19.87 1.09
N PRO A 219 -22.79 -20.82 1.66
CA PRO A 219 -23.52 -21.80 0.91
C PRO A 219 -24.49 -21.16 -0.08
N ILE A 220 -24.53 -21.67 -1.31
CA ILE A 220 -25.54 -21.32 -2.29
C ILE A 220 -26.79 -22.15 -1.98
N GLU A 221 -27.85 -21.50 -1.56
CA GLU A 221 -29.10 -22.20 -1.22
C GLU A 221 -29.82 -22.68 -2.48
N ALA A 222 -30.36 -23.89 -2.40
CA ALA A 222 -31.15 -24.45 -3.49
C ALA A 222 -32.44 -23.63 -3.72
N LEU A 223 -32.74 -23.36 -4.97
CA LEU A 223 -33.98 -22.70 -5.39
C LEU A 223 -35.09 -23.73 -5.58
N THR A 224 -36.30 -23.46 -5.10
CA THR A 224 -37.46 -24.30 -5.34
C THR A 224 -38.51 -23.53 -6.17
N LEU A 225 -38.96 -24.13 -7.28
CA LEU A 225 -39.95 -23.58 -8.21
C LEU A 225 -41.15 -24.52 -8.36
N GLN A 226 -42.34 -23.99 -8.57
CA GLN A 226 -43.47 -24.80 -9.05
C GLN A 226 -43.32 -25.07 -10.53
N ALA A 227 -43.80 -26.25 -10.97
CA ALA A 227 -43.72 -26.57 -12.39
C ALA A 227 -44.49 -25.53 -13.26
N GLY A 228 -43.77 -24.94 -14.22
CA GLY A 228 -44.27 -23.87 -15.08
C GLY A 228 -43.90 -22.45 -14.61
N ASP A 229 -43.31 -22.29 -13.44
CA ASP A 229 -42.80 -20.97 -12.99
C ASP A 229 -41.60 -20.53 -13.86
N LYS A 230 -41.47 -19.24 -14.04
CA LYS A 230 -40.25 -18.66 -14.63
C LYS A 230 -39.11 -18.72 -13.64
N LEU A 231 -37.91 -19.05 -14.12
CA LEU A 231 -36.69 -18.92 -13.33
C LEU A 231 -36.51 -17.43 -12.91
N PRO A 232 -36.45 -17.12 -11.61
CA PRO A 232 -36.15 -15.77 -11.17
C PRO A 232 -34.70 -15.39 -11.50
N ALA A 233 -34.35 -14.11 -11.34
CA ALA A 233 -32.95 -13.71 -11.40
C ALA A 233 -32.15 -14.49 -10.36
N LEU A 234 -31.09 -15.14 -10.79
CA LEU A 234 -30.21 -15.88 -9.89
C LEU A 234 -29.37 -14.91 -9.06
N GLN A 235 -28.94 -15.37 -7.90
CA GLN A 235 -27.97 -14.64 -7.07
C GLN A 235 -26.73 -14.31 -7.91
N ASP A 236 -26.36 -13.04 -7.98
CA ASP A 236 -25.25 -12.55 -8.82
C ASP A 236 -23.94 -12.40 -8.03
N ARG A 237 -23.96 -12.61 -6.70
CA ARG A 237 -22.81 -12.45 -5.79
C ARG A 237 -22.79 -13.55 -4.75
N VAL A 238 -21.58 -13.82 -4.25
CA VAL A 238 -21.34 -14.75 -3.15
C VAL A 238 -20.37 -14.13 -2.15
N ARG A 239 -20.60 -14.39 -0.86
CA ARG A 239 -19.74 -13.91 0.21
C ARG A 239 -18.64 -14.92 0.49
N LEU A 240 -17.40 -14.45 0.47
CA LEU A 240 -16.21 -15.17 0.87
C LEU A 240 -15.83 -14.81 2.30
N THR A 241 -15.24 -15.76 3.02
CA THR A 241 -14.66 -15.57 4.37
C THR A 241 -13.17 -15.83 4.32
N TYR A 242 -12.42 -15.08 5.13
CA TYR A 242 -10.96 -15.10 5.12
C TYR A 242 -10.36 -15.49 6.47
N SER A 243 -9.07 -15.85 6.46
CA SER A 243 -8.34 -16.36 7.62
C SER A 243 -8.28 -15.39 8.80
N ASP A 244 -8.33 -14.09 8.55
CA ASP A 244 -8.35 -13.05 9.56
C ASP A 244 -9.76 -12.74 10.13
N GLY A 245 -10.80 -13.38 9.58
CA GLY A 245 -12.21 -13.15 9.91
C GLY A 245 -12.87 -12.03 9.11
N SER A 246 -12.18 -11.40 8.17
CA SER A 246 -12.78 -10.48 7.20
C SER A 246 -13.66 -11.21 6.19
N SER A 247 -14.42 -10.48 5.41
CA SER A 247 -15.26 -11.03 4.34
C SER A 247 -15.39 -10.06 3.17
N LYS A 248 -15.66 -10.60 1.98
CA LYS A 248 -15.83 -9.86 0.74
C LYS A 248 -16.90 -10.53 -0.11
N GLN A 249 -17.62 -9.78 -0.92
CA GLN A 249 -18.52 -10.34 -1.93
C GLN A 249 -17.85 -10.32 -3.29
N LEU A 250 -17.89 -11.44 -4.02
CA LEU A 250 -17.47 -11.51 -5.41
C LEU A 250 -18.66 -11.85 -6.30
N ARG A 251 -18.58 -11.45 -7.57
CA ARG A 251 -19.60 -11.70 -8.59
C ARG A 251 -19.62 -13.16 -9.00
N ILE A 252 -20.80 -13.65 -9.39
CA ILE A 252 -21.00 -14.97 -9.97
C ILE A 252 -21.36 -14.80 -11.44
N GLU A 253 -20.71 -15.56 -12.30
CA GLU A 253 -21.12 -15.79 -13.68
C GLU A 253 -21.72 -17.19 -13.78
N TRP A 254 -23.03 -17.26 -14.00
CA TRP A 254 -23.74 -18.51 -14.19
C TRP A 254 -23.64 -18.98 -15.63
N ASP A 255 -23.59 -20.31 -15.83
CA ASP A 255 -23.55 -20.90 -17.15
C ASP A 255 -24.89 -20.67 -17.91
N ALA A 256 -24.81 -19.96 -19.03
CA ALA A 256 -25.98 -19.59 -19.78
C ALA A 256 -26.64 -20.82 -20.51
N GLU A 257 -25.85 -21.83 -20.84
CA GLU A 257 -26.37 -23.06 -21.49
C GLU A 257 -27.13 -23.89 -20.45
N ASP A 258 -26.64 -24.04 -19.25
CA ASP A 258 -27.35 -24.71 -18.15
C ASP A 258 -28.70 -24.01 -17.88
N ILE A 259 -28.70 -22.66 -17.82
CA ILE A 259 -29.92 -21.86 -17.63
C ILE A 259 -30.92 -22.07 -18.79
N GLN A 260 -30.44 -21.99 -20.05
CA GLN A 260 -31.30 -22.11 -21.24
C GLN A 260 -31.84 -23.53 -21.45
N SER A 261 -31.06 -24.53 -21.03
CA SER A 261 -31.46 -25.93 -21.18
C SER A 261 -32.46 -26.40 -20.11
N MET A 262 -32.66 -25.62 -19.06
CA MET A 262 -33.56 -25.94 -17.95
C MET A 262 -35.04 -25.84 -18.41
N ASP A 263 -35.78 -26.95 -18.35
CA ASP A 263 -37.20 -26.99 -18.60
C ASP A 263 -38.00 -26.91 -17.28
N THR A 264 -38.33 -25.69 -16.88
CA THR A 264 -39.09 -25.48 -15.65
C THR A 264 -40.52 -26.00 -15.67
N THR A 265 -41.02 -26.52 -16.81
CA THR A 265 -42.32 -27.19 -16.86
C THR A 265 -42.24 -28.65 -16.41
N LYS A 266 -41.03 -29.21 -16.31
CA LYS A 266 -40.79 -30.59 -15.89
C LYS A 266 -40.26 -30.65 -14.47
N ARG A 267 -40.93 -31.45 -13.65
CA ARG A 267 -40.47 -31.73 -12.29
C ARG A 267 -39.13 -32.45 -12.30
N GLY A 268 -38.22 -32.03 -11.42
CA GLY A 268 -36.87 -32.60 -11.28
C GLY A 268 -35.90 -31.66 -10.56
N ALA A 269 -34.70 -32.14 -10.34
CA ALA A 269 -33.60 -31.34 -9.85
C ALA A 269 -32.67 -30.99 -11.05
N TYR A 270 -32.40 -29.70 -11.21
CA TYR A 270 -31.50 -29.16 -12.22
C TYR A 270 -30.29 -28.57 -11.54
N GLU A 271 -29.15 -28.70 -12.14
CA GLU A 271 -27.90 -28.05 -11.67
C GLU A 271 -27.51 -26.93 -12.65
N VAL A 272 -27.27 -25.75 -12.10
CA VAL A 272 -26.72 -24.63 -12.85
C VAL A 272 -25.31 -24.38 -12.33
N LYS A 273 -24.33 -24.54 -13.19
CA LYS A 273 -22.93 -24.24 -12.86
C LYS A 273 -22.68 -22.74 -12.88
N GLY A 274 -21.77 -22.31 -12.02
CA GLY A 274 -21.35 -20.93 -11.97
C GLY A 274 -19.85 -20.80 -11.65
N ARG A 275 -19.30 -19.65 -11.96
CA ARG A 275 -17.93 -19.29 -11.67
C ARG A 275 -17.90 -18.01 -10.86
N VAL A 276 -17.12 -18.00 -9.77
CA VAL A 276 -16.82 -16.78 -9.01
C VAL A 276 -15.76 -15.98 -9.76
N VAL A 277 -16.01 -14.68 -9.95
CA VAL A 277 -15.18 -13.78 -10.78
C VAL A 277 -14.37 -12.86 -9.89
N GLN A 278 -13.08 -12.78 -10.15
CA GLN A 278 -12.12 -11.90 -9.47
C GLN A 278 -11.85 -10.65 -10.32
N SER A 279 -11.45 -9.55 -9.65
CA SER A 279 -11.00 -8.31 -10.28
C SER A 279 -9.47 -8.22 -10.26
N MET A 280 -8.81 -9.30 -10.68
CA MET A 280 -7.38 -9.38 -10.88
C MET A 280 -7.08 -9.70 -12.34
N PHE A 281 -6.19 -8.94 -12.93
CA PHE A 281 -5.86 -9.04 -14.36
C PHE A 281 -4.38 -9.35 -14.55
N ASP A 282 -4.08 -10.02 -15.69
CA ASP A 282 -2.70 -10.25 -16.10
C ASP A 282 -1.98 -8.91 -16.33
N TYR A 283 -0.71 -8.88 -16.02
CA TYR A 283 0.15 -7.75 -16.32
C TYR A 283 0.64 -7.78 -17.78
N PRO A 284 0.63 -6.67 -18.54
CA PRO A 284 0.03 -5.39 -18.19
C PRO A 284 -1.50 -5.38 -18.40
N TYR A 285 -2.21 -4.55 -17.61
CA TYR A 285 -3.63 -4.30 -17.85
C TYR A 285 -3.82 -3.31 -19.02
N ILE A 286 -3.21 -2.11 -18.97
CA ILE A 286 -3.11 -1.19 -20.10
C ILE A 286 -1.62 -0.88 -20.33
N PRO A 287 -1.06 -1.26 -21.49
CA PRO A 287 0.32 -0.94 -21.82
C PRO A 287 0.57 0.57 -21.91
N GLU A 288 1.77 1.00 -21.53
CA GLU A 288 2.31 2.35 -21.76
C GLU A 288 1.42 3.49 -21.25
N ARG A 289 0.73 3.24 -20.13
CA ARG A 289 -0.04 4.24 -19.40
C ARG A 289 0.41 4.23 -17.95
N ALA A 290 1.26 5.21 -17.61
CA ALA A 290 1.65 5.47 -16.22
C ALA A 290 0.59 6.33 -15.52
N ASP A 291 0.74 6.49 -14.21
CA ASP A 291 -0.11 7.34 -13.38
C ASP A 291 -1.61 7.09 -13.66
N PRO A 292 -2.05 5.82 -13.59
CA PRO A 292 -3.33 5.40 -14.12
C PRO A 292 -4.47 5.81 -13.20
N PHE A 293 -5.57 6.24 -13.82
CA PHE A 293 -6.81 6.55 -13.12
C PHE A 293 -7.99 5.84 -13.80
N ILE A 294 -8.76 5.08 -13.00
CA ILE A 294 -9.99 4.45 -13.45
C ILE A 294 -11.12 4.88 -12.53
N MET A 295 -12.22 5.33 -13.10
CA MET A 295 -13.42 5.63 -12.34
C MET A 295 -14.65 4.95 -12.92
N TYR A 296 -15.60 4.59 -12.06
CA TYR A 296 -16.92 4.14 -12.47
C TYR A 296 -17.90 5.33 -12.46
N ASN A 297 -18.49 5.62 -13.60
CA ASN A 297 -19.48 6.69 -13.72
C ASN A 297 -20.88 6.12 -13.47
N HIS A 298 -21.44 6.46 -12.32
CA HIS A 298 -22.80 6.04 -11.95
C HIS A 298 -23.89 6.67 -12.81
N ASP A 299 -23.62 7.79 -13.52
CA ASP A 299 -24.63 8.45 -14.35
C ASP A 299 -24.91 7.67 -15.64
N ASP A 300 -23.91 7.00 -16.21
CA ASP A 300 -24.04 6.25 -17.46
C ASP A 300 -23.73 4.74 -17.36
N GLY A 301 -23.23 4.30 -16.22
CA GLY A 301 -22.93 2.90 -15.94
C GLY A 301 -21.69 2.39 -16.69
N TYR A 302 -20.69 3.23 -16.93
CA TYR A 302 -19.45 2.88 -17.59
C TYR A 302 -18.24 3.18 -16.72
N TYR A 303 -17.20 2.38 -16.93
CA TYR A 303 -15.85 2.71 -16.48
C TYR A 303 -15.18 3.62 -17.50
N TYR A 304 -14.39 4.56 -16.98
CA TYR A 304 -13.50 5.42 -17.75
C TYR A 304 -12.07 5.25 -17.24
N ALA A 305 -11.11 5.16 -18.16
CA ALA A 305 -9.70 5.06 -17.84
C ALA A 305 -8.89 6.15 -18.54
N THR A 306 -7.91 6.68 -17.83
CA THR A 306 -6.90 7.62 -18.32
C THR A 306 -5.56 7.35 -17.65
N GLY A 307 -4.51 8.03 -18.09
CA GLY A 307 -3.17 7.97 -17.52
C GLY A 307 -2.23 8.86 -18.31
N SER A 308 -1.01 9.04 -17.80
CA SER A 308 0.04 9.76 -18.50
C SER A 308 0.35 9.07 -19.83
N TYR A 309 0.29 9.83 -20.91
CA TYR A 309 0.38 9.31 -22.27
C TYR A 309 1.82 9.23 -22.76
N TYR A 310 2.23 8.06 -23.18
CA TYR A 310 3.44 7.86 -23.97
C TYR A 310 3.02 7.64 -25.42
N PRO A 311 3.60 8.37 -26.41
CA PRO A 311 3.41 8.02 -27.80
C PRO A 311 4.02 6.64 -28.06
N GLU A 312 3.54 5.93 -29.08
CA GLU A 312 4.05 4.62 -29.45
C GLU A 312 5.57 4.58 -29.34
N SER A 313 6.03 3.73 -28.44
CA SER A 313 7.43 3.70 -28.08
C SER A 313 8.22 2.88 -29.07
N ASP A 314 8.95 3.55 -29.94
CA ASP A 314 10.27 3.04 -30.25
C ASP A 314 11.23 3.54 -29.15
N PRO A 315 11.63 2.68 -28.20
CA PRO A 315 12.55 3.07 -27.12
C PRO A 315 13.86 3.63 -27.66
N ALA A 316 14.24 3.30 -28.89
CA ALA A 316 15.42 3.82 -29.57
C ALA A 316 15.26 5.29 -30.03
N ALA A 317 14.01 5.80 -30.12
CA ALA A 317 13.74 7.19 -30.50
C ALA A 317 13.83 8.18 -29.33
N TRP A 318 13.94 7.72 -28.09
CA TRP A 318 13.93 8.54 -26.89
C TRP A 318 15.31 9.12 -26.60
N THR A 319 15.50 10.39 -26.88
CA THR A 319 16.68 11.14 -26.43
C THR A 319 16.26 12.15 -25.36
N GLU A 320 17.15 12.44 -24.40
CA GLU A 320 16.89 13.47 -23.36
C GLU A 320 16.45 14.82 -23.95
N LYS A 321 16.86 15.13 -25.19
CA LYS A 321 16.48 16.38 -25.88
C LYS A 321 15.06 16.35 -26.44
N GLU A 322 14.49 15.17 -26.63
CA GLU A 322 13.17 14.97 -27.22
C GLU A 322 12.12 14.65 -26.16
N MET A 323 12.55 14.23 -24.97
CA MET A 323 11.68 14.11 -23.80
C MET A 323 10.94 15.44 -23.56
N GLY A 324 9.62 15.40 -23.54
CA GLY A 324 8.75 16.58 -23.43
C GLY A 324 8.47 17.32 -24.73
N LYS A 325 8.85 16.77 -25.90
CA LYS A 325 8.35 17.22 -27.19
C LYS A 325 7.32 16.28 -27.79
N VAL A 326 7.39 15.01 -27.45
CA VAL A 326 6.60 13.93 -28.03
C VAL A 326 5.76 13.25 -26.97
N ASP A 327 6.25 13.19 -25.72
CA ASP A 327 5.62 12.53 -24.59
C ASP A 327 4.68 13.48 -23.86
N TYR A 328 3.67 12.91 -23.23
CA TYR A 328 2.74 13.69 -22.40
C TYR A 328 2.09 14.84 -23.19
N ASP A 329 1.80 14.59 -24.47
CA ASP A 329 1.31 15.63 -25.39
C ASP A 329 -0.21 15.73 -25.42
N ARG A 330 -0.91 14.78 -24.80
CA ARG A 330 -2.38 14.69 -24.81
C ARG A 330 -2.94 13.99 -23.58
N VAL A 331 -4.22 14.18 -23.35
CA VAL A 331 -5.02 13.37 -22.45
C VAL A 331 -5.94 12.50 -23.29
N THR A 332 -5.98 11.20 -22.96
CA THR A 332 -6.85 10.21 -23.60
C THR A 332 -7.87 9.66 -22.61
N LEU A 333 -9.00 9.18 -23.11
CA LEU A 333 -9.99 8.40 -22.35
C LEU A 333 -10.33 7.10 -23.07
N ARG A 334 -10.50 6.04 -22.27
CA ARG A 334 -11.16 4.80 -22.66
C ARG A 334 -12.51 4.71 -21.95
N ARG A 335 -13.47 3.96 -22.53
CA ARG A 335 -14.79 3.74 -21.94
C ARG A 335 -15.27 2.34 -22.20
N ALA A 336 -15.72 1.62 -21.16
CA ALA A 336 -16.33 0.29 -21.29
C ALA A 336 -17.31 0.00 -20.16
N ARG A 337 -18.16 -1.00 -20.29
CA ARG A 337 -19.12 -1.39 -19.25
C ARG A 337 -18.51 -2.24 -18.14
N THR A 338 -17.44 -2.95 -18.45
CA THR A 338 -16.74 -3.81 -17.50
C THR A 338 -15.24 -3.54 -17.53
N LEU A 339 -14.56 -3.86 -16.43
CA LEU A 339 -13.10 -3.76 -16.37
C LEU A 339 -12.43 -4.67 -17.40
N ALA A 340 -12.98 -5.85 -17.65
CA ALA A 340 -12.46 -6.77 -18.66
C ALA A 340 -12.51 -6.17 -20.08
N GLU A 341 -13.59 -5.47 -20.43
CA GLU A 341 -13.72 -4.76 -21.71
C GLU A 341 -12.84 -3.51 -21.74
N LEU A 342 -12.73 -2.77 -20.63
CA LEU A 342 -11.96 -1.53 -20.53
C LEU A 342 -10.49 -1.71 -20.88
N ARG A 343 -9.92 -2.85 -20.51
CA ARG A 343 -8.56 -3.25 -20.86
C ARG A 343 -8.25 -3.10 -22.35
N ASN A 344 -9.22 -3.47 -23.20
CA ASN A 344 -9.08 -3.50 -24.66
C ASN A 344 -9.87 -2.40 -25.36
N ALA A 345 -10.49 -1.49 -24.61
CA ALA A 345 -11.27 -0.40 -25.19
C ALA A 345 -10.37 0.56 -25.97
N GLU A 346 -10.90 1.09 -27.07
CA GLU A 346 -10.23 2.09 -27.90
C GLU A 346 -10.03 3.40 -27.14
N GLU A 347 -8.87 4.00 -27.27
CA GLU A 347 -8.57 5.33 -26.72
C GLU A 347 -9.06 6.44 -27.64
N SER A 348 -9.56 7.50 -27.03
CA SER A 348 -9.94 8.74 -27.71
C SER A 348 -9.14 9.89 -27.14
N ASP A 349 -8.56 10.72 -28.00
CA ASP A 349 -7.97 11.99 -27.59
C ASP A 349 -9.06 12.95 -27.13
N VAL A 350 -8.96 13.44 -25.89
CA VAL A 350 -9.94 14.35 -25.31
C VAL A 350 -9.39 15.75 -25.07
N TRP A 351 -8.09 15.89 -24.86
CA TRP A 351 -7.43 17.19 -24.83
C TRP A 351 -6.00 17.10 -25.37
N VAL A 352 -5.71 17.95 -26.39
CA VAL A 352 -4.40 18.08 -27.02
C VAL A 352 -4.03 19.56 -27.04
N PRO A 353 -3.26 20.06 -26.06
CA PRO A 353 -2.90 21.48 -25.99
C PRO A 353 -1.95 21.86 -27.12
N ARG A 354 -2.23 22.99 -27.78
CA ARG A 354 -1.43 23.52 -28.92
C ARG A 354 -0.95 24.96 -28.74
N GLY A 355 -1.05 25.47 -27.51
CA GLY A 355 -0.67 26.85 -27.16
C GLY A 355 -1.78 27.87 -27.29
N GLU A 356 -2.81 27.64 -28.11
CA GLU A 356 -3.93 28.55 -28.31
C GLU A 356 -4.82 28.68 -27.06
N ASP A 357 -4.89 27.62 -26.27
CA ASP A 357 -5.58 27.57 -25.00
C ASP A 357 -4.71 27.99 -23.80
N GLY A 358 -3.48 28.47 -24.07
CA GLY A 358 -2.52 28.88 -23.04
C GLY A 358 -1.65 27.74 -22.47
N PHE A 359 -1.82 26.52 -22.97
CA PHE A 359 -1.08 25.33 -22.50
C PHE A 359 -0.33 24.68 -23.68
N VAL A 360 0.73 23.95 -23.32
CA VAL A 360 1.57 23.22 -24.27
C VAL A 360 1.81 21.80 -23.75
N PRO A 361 2.29 20.86 -24.59
CA PRO A 361 2.65 19.50 -24.17
C PRO A 361 3.50 19.46 -22.90
N PHE A 362 3.40 18.40 -22.16
CA PHE A 362 3.93 18.08 -20.84
C PHE A 362 2.81 17.97 -19.82
N LEU A 363 1.91 17.02 -20.11
CA LEU A 363 0.73 16.72 -19.29
C LEU A 363 1.01 15.51 -18.42
N TRP A 364 0.70 15.62 -17.11
CA TRP A 364 1.00 14.58 -16.14
C TRP A 364 -0.23 14.17 -15.34
N ALA A 365 -0.33 12.87 -15.07
CA ALA A 365 -1.29 12.29 -14.14
C ALA A 365 -2.72 12.83 -14.29
N PRO A 366 -3.38 12.63 -15.43
CA PRO A 366 -4.76 13.04 -15.62
C PRO A 366 -5.71 12.16 -14.81
N GLU A 367 -6.66 12.79 -14.11
CA GLU A 367 -7.70 12.13 -13.33
C GLU A 367 -9.08 12.66 -13.70
N VAL A 368 -10.11 11.80 -13.76
CA VAL A 368 -11.49 12.18 -14.09
C VAL A 368 -12.34 12.26 -12.82
N HIS A 369 -12.84 13.43 -12.51
CA HIS A 369 -13.63 13.68 -11.30
C HIS A 369 -14.97 14.34 -11.59
N LYS A 370 -15.98 14.01 -10.78
CA LYS A 370 -17.23 14.77 -10.72
C LYS A 370 -17.16 15.75 -9.56
N ILE A 371 -17.08 17.03 -9.86
CA ILE A 371 -16.98 18.10 -8.87
C ILE A 371 -18.21 19.00 -8.99
N ASN A 372 -18.95 19.18 -7.90
CA ASN A 372 -20.16 20.00 -7.90
C ASN A 372 -21.17 19.65 -9.02
N GLY A 373 -21.31 18.35 -9.31
CA GLY A 373 -22.24 17.83 -10.31
C GLY A 373 -21.76 17.92 -11.76
N LYS A 374 -20.58 18.46 -12.02
CA LYS A 374 -19.96 18.53 -13.34
C LYS A 374 -18.74 17.64 -13.46
N TRP A 375 -18.40 17.23 -14.67
CA TRP A 375 -17.25 16.39 -14.95
C TRP A 375 -16.03 17.22 -15.34
N TYR A 376 -14.89 16.86 -14.77
CA TYR A 376 -13.59 17.50 -15.01
C TYR A 376 -12.50 16.44 -15.18
N ILE A 377 -11.52 16.76 -16.03
CA ILE A 377 -10.22 16.10 -15.97
C ILE A 377 -9.29 17.05 -15.21
N LEU A 378 -8.72 16.58 -14.13
CA LEU A 378 -7.71 17.27 -13.34
C LEU A 378 -6.34 16.80 -13.82
N VAL A 379 -5.46 17.70 -14.25
CA VAL A 379 -4.17 17.32 -14.86
C VAL A 379 -3.13 18.40 -14.64
N GLY A 380 -1.88 17.99 -14.38
CA GLY A 380 -0.74 18.89 -14.39
C GLY A 380 -0.34 19.26 -15.82
N ALA A 381 -0.28 20.56 -16.14
CA ALA A 381 0.06 21.03 -17.47
C ALA A 381 1.08 22.18 -17.47
N ARG A 382 1.88 22.29 -18.51
CA ARG A 382 2.79 23.41 -18.68
C ARG A 382 2.09 24.58 -19.36
N GLN A 383 2.21 25.78 -18.78
CA GLN A 383 1.74 27.00 -19.42
C GLN A 383 2.64 27.38 -20.62
N ALA A 384 2.04 27.89 -21.69
CA ALA A 384 2.76 28.32 -22.91
C ALA A 384 3.79 29.45 -22.66
N THR A 385 3.56 30.24 -21.61
CA THR A 385 4.44 31.35 -21.20
C THR A 385 5.55 30.94 -20.23
N SER A 386 5.48 29.72 -19.64
CA SER A 386 6.50 29.25 -18.73
C SER A 386 7.65 28.56 -19.48
N GLY A 387 8.89 28.78 -19.03
CA GLY A 387 10.03 27.99 -19.48
C GLY A 387 9.87 26.51 -19.09
N ARG A 388 10.78 25.63 -19.53
CA ARG A 388 10.85 24.26 -19.04
C ARG A 388 11.09 24.29 -17.52
N SER A 389 10.11 23.86 -16.73
CA SER A 389 10.18 23.74 -15.29
C SER A 389 9.44 22.51 -14.87
N TRP A 390 9.91 21.82 -13.86
CA TRP A 390 9.18 20.76 -13.14
C TRP A 390 7.95 21.30 -12.39
N CYS A 391 7.73 22.62 -12.42
CA CYS A 391 6.57 23.25 -11.84
C CYS A 391 5.45 23.32 -12.89
N SER A 392 4.52 22.40 -12.82
CA SER A 392 3.30 22.42 -13.61
C SER A 392 2.21 23.24 -12.93
N THR A 393 1.31 23.80 -13.75
CA THR A 393 0.06 24.38 -13.27
C THR A 393 -1.01 23.29 -13.30
N MET A 394 -1.79 23.18 -12.24
CA MET A 394 -2.94 22.29 -12.26
C MET A 394 -4.08 22.89 -13.08
N VAL A 395 -4.65 22.07 -13.92
CA VAL A 395 -5.69 22.46 -14.89
C VAL A 395 -6.91 21.59 -14.70
N LEU A 396 -8.07 22.23 -14.68
CA LEU A 396 -9.37 21.60 -14.84
C LEU A 396 -9.76 21.63 -16.31
N VAL A 397 -9.93 20.49 -16.93
CA VAL A 397 -10.52 20.41 -18.27
C VAL A 397 -11.99 20.05 -18.08
N GLU A 398 -12.87 21.06 -18.18
CA GLU A 398 -14.32 20.94 -17.91
C GLU A 398 -15.03 20.25 -19.08
N TYR A 399 -15.86 19.26 -18.78
CA TYR A 399 -16.80 18.70 -19.73
C TYR A 399 -17.95 19.69 -19.95
N ILE A 400 -18.08 20.17 -21.17
CA ILE A 400 -19.07 21.18 -21.58
C ILE A 400 -20.22 20.61 -22.42
N GLY A 401 -20.18 19.30 -22.74
CA GLY A 401 -21.26 18.59 -23.43
C GLY A 401 -22.51 18.44 -22.53
N SER A 402 -23.63 18.18 -23.15
CA SER A 402 -24.88 17.90 -22.44
C SER A 402 -24.85 16.55 -21.73
N HIS A 403 -25.77 16.34 -20.79
CA HIS A 403 -25.97 15.04 -20.15
C HIS A 403 -26.34 13.95 -21.16
N ASP A 404 -27.22 14.24 -22.12
CA ASP A 404 -27.62 13.26 -23.15
C ASP A 404 -26.44 12.87 -24.07
N GLU A 405 -25.57 13.83 -24.39
CA GLU A 405 -24.34 13.54 -25.13
C GLU A 405 -23.38 12.66 -24.31
N MET A 406 -23.25 12.91 -22.99
CA MET A 406 -22.43 12.09 -22.11
C MET A 406 -22.90 10.61 -22.13
N LEU A 407 -24.21 10.37 -21.99
CA LEU A 407 -24.81 9.02 -22.06
C LEU A 407 -24.45 8.30 -23.37
N GLN A 408 -24.32 9.06 -24.48
CA GLN A 408 -23.97 8.56 -25.81
C GLN A 408 -22.46 8.52 -26.07
N GLY A 409 -21.63 8.70 -25.05
CA GLY A 409 -20.16 8.69 -25.17
C GLY A 409 -19.56 10.04 -25.51
N GLY A 410 -20.26 11.12 -25.23
CA GLY A 410 -19.79 12.49 -25.46
C GLY A 410 -18.49 12.85 -24.72
N MET A 411 -18.20 12.16 -23.59
CA MET A 411 -16.92 12.32 -22.87
C MET A 411 -15.70 11.87 -23.71
N LEU A 412 -15.86 11.05 -24.72
CA LEU A 412 -14.80 10.63 -25.64
C LEU A 412 -14.58 11.63 -26.80
N LYS A 413 -15.27 12.77 -26.80
CA LYS A 413 -15.20 13.77 -27.88
C LYS A 413 -14.41 14.98 -27.43
N GLN A 414 -13.31 15.28 -28.13
CA GLN A 414 -12.38 16.38 -27.81
C GLN A 414 -13.09 17.74 -27.71
N TYR A 415 -14.06 18.02 -28.58
CA TYR A 415 -14.79 19.30 -28.61
C TYR A 415 -15.69 19.54 -27.41
N ASN A 416 -15.94 18.52 -26.60
CA ASN A 416 -16.74 18.61 -25.36
C ASN A 416 -15.88 18.95 -24.12
N TRP A 417 -14.60 19.26 -24.30
CA TRP A 417 -13.71 19.55 -23.19
C TRP A 417 -13.07 20.93 -23.32
N LYS A 418 -13.02 21.68 -22.23
CA LYS A 418 -12.46 23.04 -22.20
C LYS A 418 -11.52 23.21 -21.00
N PRO A 419 -10.24 23.54 -21.22
CA PRO A 419 -9.28 23.73 -20.15
C PRO A 419 -9.45 25.06 -19.44
N ARG A 420 -9.18 25.07 -18.12
CA ARG A 420 -9.13 26.21 -17.24
C ARG A 420 -8.09 25.98 -16.15
N ALA A 421 -7.16 26.91 -15.95
CA ALA A 421 -6.20 26.83 -14.84
C ALA A 421 -6.92 26.97 -13.48
N ILE A 422 -6.44 26.24 -12.48
CA ILE A 422 -6.81 26.49 -11.08
C ILE A 422 -6.16 27.82 -10.66
N GLU A 423 -6.95 28.71 -10.08
CA GLU A 423 -6.48 30.01 -9.61
C GLU A 423 -5.46 29.81 -8.47
N GLN A 424 -4.33 30.51 -8.55
CA GLN A 424 -3.23 30.36 -7.60
C GLN A 424 -2.77 28.89 -7.41
N SER A 425 -2.82 28.12 -8.51
CA SER A 425 -2.38 26.72 -8.51
C SER A 425 -1.03 26.57 -7.83
N PRO A 426 -0.89 25.65 -6.88
CA PRO A 426 0.42 25.29 -6.38
C PRO A 426 1.27 24.71 -7.50
N CYS A 427 2.58 24.78 -7.33
CA CYS A 427 3.53 24.06 -8.18
C CYS A 427 3.39 22.55 -7.89
N SER A 428 2.70 21.84 -8.76
CA SER A 428 2.45 20.40 -8.63
C SER A 428 2.09 19.79 -9.97
N PHE A 429 2.11 18.46 -10.07
CA PHE A 429 1.68 17.70 -11.23
C PHE A 429 0.78 16.49 -10.89
N ASP A 430 0.60 16.15 -9.60
CA ASP A 430 -0.17 14.98 -9.14
C ASP A 430 -1.25 15.43 -8.14
N MET A 431 -2.13 16.33 -8.55
CA MET A 431 -3.22 16.77 -7.70
C MET A 431 -4.43 15.88 -7.91
N THR A 432 -4.94 15.32 -6.84
CA THR A 432 -6.23 14.60 -6.82
C THR A 432 -7.33 15.42 -6.16
N PHE A 433 -8.58 15.03 -6.40
CA PHE A 433 -9.77 15.58 -5.76
C PHE A 433 -10.48 14.51 -4.93
N ALA A 434 -10.91 14.90 -3.73
CA ALA A 434 -11.80 14.07 -2.92
C ALA A 434 -12.90 14.92 -2.30
N GLU A 435 -14.14 14.44 -2.36
CA GLU A 435 -15.22 14.96 -1.53
C GLU A 435 -15.32 14.13 -0.25
N ILE A 436 -15.05 14.73 0.89
CA ILE A 436 -15.06 14.07 2.20
C ILE A 436 -16.06 14.80 3.10
N ASN A 437 -17.06 14.08 3.61
CA ASN A 437 -18.11 14.65 4.46
C ASN A 437 -18.84 15.85 3.83
N GLY A 438 -19.02 15.83 2.49
CA GLY A 438 -19.69 16.90 1.75
C GLY A 438 -18.82 18.14 1.51
N VAL A 439 -17.52 18.06 1.80
CA VAL A 439 -16.53 19.11 1.52
C VAL A 439 -15.53 18.62 0.48
N GLY A 440 -15.33 19.41 -0.56
CA GLY A 440 -14.34 19.12 -1.60
C GLY A 440 -12.94 19.55 -1.18
N TYR A 441 -11.96 18.70 -1.45
CA TYR A 441 -10.55 18.97 -1.19
C TYR A 441 -9.71 18.65 -2.40
N TYR A 442 -8.69 19.48 -2.66
CA TYR A 442 -7.53 19.08 -3.45
C TYR A 442 -6.40 18.62 -2.54
N ILE A 443 -5.73 17.55 -2.98
CA ILE A 443 -4.60 16.95 -2.28
C ILE A 443 -3.47 16.82 -3.31
N TRP A 444 -2.28 17.33 -2.99
CA TRP A 444 -1.17 17.36 -3.96
C TRP A 444 0.20 17.25 -3.29
N PRO A 445 1.19 16.69 -3.99
CA PRO A 445 2.58 16.73 -3.57
C PRO A 445 3.22 18.08 -3.87
N ASN A 446 4.08 18.53 -2.97
CA ASN A 446 4.97 19.66 -3.19
C ASN A 446 6.28 19.42 -2.44
N HIS A 447 7.41 19.32 -3.16
CA HIS A 447 8.73 19.10 -2.57
C HIS A 447 8.77 17.97 -1.54
N ALA A 448 8.33 16.78 -1.94
CA ALA A 448 8.30 15.60 -1.08
C ALA A 448 7.40 15.73 0.16
N ARG A 449 6.35 16.52 0.06
CA ARG A 449 5.32 16.71 1.08
C ARG A 449 3.95 16.68 0.45
N ILE A 450 2.96 16.11 1.15
CA ILE A 450 1.58 16.12 0.69
C ILE A 450 0.81 17.20 1.45
N HIS A 451 0.11 18.01 0.68
CA HIS A 451 -0.73 19.10 1.16
C HIS A 451 -2.20 18.82 0.83
N ILE A 452 -3.08 19.35 1.65
CA ILE A 452 -4.53 19.34 1.46
C ILE A 452 -5.08 20.76 1.61
N GLN A 453 -6.05 21.12 0.78
CA GLN A 453 -6.76 22.40 0.87
C GLN A 453 -8.19 22.26 0.37
N GLN A 454 -9.10 23.01 0.98
CA GLN A 454 -10.50 23.01 0.61
C GLN A 454 -10.74 23.69 -0.74
N VAL A 455 -11.63 23.10 -1.53
CA VAL A 455 -12.09 23.63 -2.83
C VAL A 455 -13.33 24.51 -2.62
N ASP A 456 -13.46 25.60 -3.36
CA ASP A 456 -14.67 26.43 -3.34
C ASP A 456 -15.87 25.62 -3.87
N PRO A 457 -16.95 25.48 -3.09
CA PRO A 457 -18.12 24.68 -3.49
C PRO A 457 -18.88 25.27 -4.68
N THR A 458 -18.60 26.51 -5.07
CA THR A 458 -19.25 27.16 -6.20
C THR A 458 -18.39 27.24 -7.45
N ASP A 459 -17.06 27.16 -7.29
CA ASP A 459 -16.09 27.23 -8.39
C ASP A 459 -14.85 26.37 -8.12
N PRO A 460 -14.74 25.17 -8.71
CA PRO A 460 -13.63 24.25 -8.44
C PRO A 460 -12.25 24.77 -8.90
N ALA A 461 -12.18 25.88 -9.64
CA ALA A 461 -10.90 26.50 -9.93
C ALA A 461 -10.37 27.38 -8.79
N LYS A 462 -11.11 27.53 -7.70
CA LYS A 462 -10.75 28.33 -6.52
C LYS A 462 -10.51 27.49 -5.29
N LEU A 463 -9.55 27.93 -4.50
CA LEU A 463 -9.19 27.31 -3.23
C LEU A 463 -9.64 28.19 -2.05
N ILE A 464 -10.01 27.57 -0.95
CA ILE A 464 -10.46 28.24 0.29
C ILE A 464 -9.46 27.98 1.40
N GLY A 465 -9.19 29.02 2.20
CA GLY A 465 -8.29 28.91 3.35
C GLY A 465 -6.82 28.72 2.96
N GLN A 466 -6.07 28.13 3.88
CA GLN A 466 -4.65 27.83 3.69
C GLN A 466 -4.46 26.34 3.45
N ALA A 467 -3.47 26.02 2.62
CA ALA A 467 -3.01 24.64 2.47
C ALA A 467 -2.39 24.13 3.79
N VAL A 468 -2.70 22.90 4.15
CA VAL A 468 -2.12 22.21 5.30
C VAL A 468 -1.25 21.06 4.82
N GLN A 469 -0.03 20.97 5.34
CA GLN A 469 0.82 19.81 5.10
C GLN A 469 0.38 18.66 6.01
N ILE A 470 -0.03 17.55 5.42
CA ILE A 470 -0.48 16.36 6.16
C ILE A 470 0.53 15.21 6.13
N LYS A 471 1.54 15.28 5.26
CA LYS A 471 2.61 14.27 5.15
C LYS A 471 3.93 14.93 4.75
N SER A 472 5.01 14.48 5.34
CA SER A 472 6.40 14.69 4.90
C SER A 472 7.09 13.34 4.78
N ILE A 473 8.31 13.32 4.24
CA ILE A 473 9.13 12.10 4.27
C ILE A 473 9.51 11.82 5.73
N GLU A 474 9.27 10.58 6.17
CA GLU A 474 9.49 10.13 7.53
C GLU A 474 10.20 8.77 7.62
N TRP A 475 10.18 8.00 6.53
CA TRP A 475 10.59 6.62 6.54
C TRP A 475 11.65 6.31 5.49
N PRO A 476 12.59 5.40 5.76
CA PRO A 476 13.63 4.98 4.81
C PRO A 476 13.08 4.50 3.46
N PHE A 477 11.95 3.81 3.44
CA PHE A 477 11.35 3.32 2.19
C PHE A 477 10.84 4.43 1.27
N GLU A 478 10.62 5.64 1.78
CA GLU A 478 10.21 6.81 0.99
C GLU A 478 11.37 7.48 0.24
N TYR A 479 12.60 7.03 0.45
CA TYR A 479 13.81 7.53 -0.24
C TYR A 479 14.31 6.62 -1.36
N GLY A 480 13.76 5.43 -1.54
CA GLY A 480 14.05 4.55 -2.66
C GLY A 480 15.37 3.81 -2.65
N LYS A 481 16.38 4.29 -1.99
CA LYS A 481 17.66 3.59 -1.92
C LYS A 481 17.96 3.22 -0.48
N HIS A 482 17.94 1.94 -0.18
CA HIS A 482 18.47 1.42 1.07
C HIS A 482 19.97 1.70 1.12
N ASN A 483 20.47 2.26 2.22
CA ASN A 483 21.88 2.63 2.43
C ASN A 483 22.40 3.81 1.62
N VAL A 484 21.64 4.84 1.44
CA VAL A 484 22.17 5.98 0.74
C VAL A 484 22.39 7.15 1.66
N HIS A 485 23.56 7.71 1.51
CA HIS A 485 23.78 9.13 1.77
C HIS A 485 22.63 9.89 1.14
N LEU A 486 21.73 10.37 1.98
CA LEU A 486 20.53 11.05 1.58
C LEU A 486 20.91 12.26 0.75
N THR A 487 20.70 12.12 -0.52
CA THR A 487 20.55 13.27 -1.39
C THR A 487 19.09 13.69 -1.31
N ASP A 488 18.76 14.95 -1.57
CA ASP A 488 17.45 15.61 -1.48
C ASP A 488 16.32 14.98 -2.35
N GLN A 489 16.35 13.68 -2.60
CA GLN A 489 15.55 12.98 -3.61
C GLN A 489 14.55 11.98 -3.03
N GLY A 490 14.13 12.15 -1.81
CA GLY A 490 12.95 11.43 -1.33
C GLY A 490 11.71 11.96 -2.02
N ILE A 491 10.79 11.07 -2.38
CA ILE A 491 9.53 11.42 -3.05
C ILE A 491 8.37 10.90 -2.22
N VAL A 492 7.37 11.75 -2.03
CA VAL A 492 6.00 11.37 -1.67
C VAL A 492 5.07 12.10 -2.64
N GLU A 493 4.38 11.35 -3.49
CA GLU A 493 3.58 11.87 -4.60
C GLU A 493 2.39 10.96 -4.92
N GLY A 494 1.65 11.23 -5.99
CA GLY A 494 0.59 10.35 -6.49
C GLY A 494 -0.46 10.05 -5.45
N ALA A 495 -0.96 11.07 -4.73
CA ALA A 495 -1.96 10.88 -3.69
C ALA A 495 -3.30 10.45 -4.28
N ALA A 496 -3.96 9.46 -3.66
CA ALA A 496 -5.32 9.06 -4.02
C ALA A 496 -6.15 8.73 -2.77
N VAL A 497 -7.45 8.95 -2.83
CA VAL A 497 -8.35 8.78 -1.69
C VAL A 497 -9.37 7.68 -1.97
N LEU A 498 -9.49 6.74 -1.03
CA LEU A 498 -10.59 5.78 -0.98
C LEU A 498 -11.37 5.99 0.33
N GLN A 499 -12.68 6.17 0.23
CA GLN A 499 -13.59 6.16 1.38
C GLN A 499 -14.34 4.83 1.38
N TYR A 500 -14.11 4.01 2.39
CA TYR A 500 -14.72 2.68 2.45
C TYR A 500 -14.85 2.19 3.90
N ASN A 501 -15.98 1.57 4.23
CA ASN A 501 -16.26 0.97 5.54
C ASN A 501 -15.95 1.88 6.75
N GLY A 502 -16.31 3.17 6.66
CA GLY A 502 -16.14 4.13 7.76
C GLY A 502 -14.68 4.63 7.95
N LYS A 503 -13.81 4.35 7.01
CA LYS A 503 -12.42 4.83 6.97
C LYS A 503 -12.17 5.67 5.72
N ILE A 504 -11.19 6.54 5.83
CA ILE A 504 -10.59 7.31 4.73
C ILE A 504 -9.17 6.81 4.59
N TYR A 505 -8.86 6.25 3.43
CA TYR A 505 -7.52 5.81 3.05
C TYR A 505 -6.93 6.85 2.09
N LEU A 506 -5.79 7.38 2.43
CA LEU A 506 -4.99 8.22 1.54
C LEU A 506 -3.74 7.45 1.19
N SER A 507 -3.69 6.95 -0.03
CA SER A 507 -2.47 6.36 -0.55
C SER A 507 -1.56 7.42 -1.14
N TYR A 508 -0.27 7.13 -1.15
CA TYR A 508 0.75 7.90 -1.84
C TYR A 508 1.86 6.97 -2.31
N ALA A 509 2.56 7.39 -3.33
CA ALA A 509 3.75 6.71 -3.76
C ALA A 509 4.97 7.28 -3.05
N GLY A 510 5.88 6.40 -2.65
CA GLY A 510 7.15 6.74 -2.02
C GLY A 510 8.33 6.29 -2.86
N ALA A 511 9.49 6.86 -2.59
CA ALA A 511 10.76 6.59 -3.26
C ALA A 511 10.88 7.14 -4.68
N THR A 512 12.05 6.98 -5.30
CA THR A 512 12.29 7.35 -6.70
C THR A 512 11.48 6.46 -7.63
N VAL A 513 11.04 7.02 -8.78
CA VAL A 513 10.27 6.31 -9.79
C VAL A 513 11.18 5.32 -10.54
N ASP A 514 11.62 4.30 -9.81
CA ASP A 514 12.44 3.20 -10.29
C ASP A 514 11.96 1.88 -9.63
N LYS A 515 12.79 0.88 -9.54
CA LYS A 515 12.45 -0.40 -8.90
C LYS A 515 12.13 -0.31 -7.39
N TYR A 516 12.47 0.80 -6.74
CA TYR A 516 12.16 1.05 -5.33
C TYR A 516 10.82 1.77 -5.12
N TYR A 517 10.21 2.28 -6.19
CA TYR A 517 8.91 2.93 -6.11
C TYR A 517 7.88 2.02 -5.45
N CYS A 518 7.12 2.57 -4.53
CA CYS A 518 6.19 1.79 -3.69
C CYS A 518 4.96 2.61 -3.33
N THR A 519 3.91 1.92 -2.91
CA THR A 519 2.68 2.55 -2.38
C THR A 519 2.63 2.41 -0.87
N ALA A 520 2.30 3.50 -0.19
CA ALA A 520 2.01 3.53 1.24
C ALA A 520 0.63 4.15 1.50
N ILE A 521 0.05 3.89 2.68
CA ILE A 521 -1.33 4.29 2.98
C ILE A 521 -1.40 4.93 4.36
N MET A 522 -1.92 6.15 4.41
CA MET A 522 -2.38 6.81 5.64
C MET A 522 -3.86 6.53 5.84
N ILE A 523 -4.30 6.38 7.09
CA ILE A 523 -5.69 6.04 7.41
C ILE A 523 -6.23 7.02 8.44
N ALA A 524 -7.44 7.54 8.18
CA ALA A 524 -8.23 8.32 9.12
C ALA A 524 -9.64 7.74 9.27
N ASP A 525 -10.33 8.08 10.35
CA ASP A 525 -11.74 7.74 10.50
C ASP A 525 -12.62 8.66 9.63
N ALA A 526 -13.75 8.16 9.13
CA ALA A 526 -14.63 8.90 8.23
C ALA A 526 -15.14 10.25 8.81
N GLY A 527 -15.24 10.36 10.15
CA GLY A 527 -15.64 11.60 10.82
C GLY A 527 -14.50 12.51 11.22
N ALA A 528 -13.26 12.17 10.90
CA ALA A 528 -12.10 12.95 11.29
C ALA A 528 -11.97 14.27 10.50
N ASP A 529 -11.33 15.26 11.09
CA ASP A 529 -10.86 16.43 10.36
C ASP A 529 -9.62 16.06 9.54
N VAL A 530 -9.82 15.90 8.24
CA VAL A 530 -8.74 15.49 7.31
C VAL A 530 -7.68 16.57 7.10
N MET A 531 -7.94 17.82 7.51
CA MET A 531 -6.96 18.89 7.50
C MET A 531 -6.11 18.92 8.79
N ASP A 532 -6.47 18.18 9.83
CA ASP A 532 -5.62 18.00 11.00
C ASP A 532 -4.63 16.84 10.75
N PRO A 533 -3.31 17.09 10.68
CA PRO A 533 -2.32 16.02 10.51
C PRO A 533 -2.39 14.93 11.59
N ALA A 534 -2.85 15.25 12.80
CA ALA A 534 -2.99 14.29 13.90
C ALA A 534 -4.15 13.30 13.69
N SER A 535 -5.07 13.57 12.77
CA SER A 535 -6.16 12.65 12.40
C SER A 535 -5.67 11.44 11.59
N TRP A 536 -4.48 11.51 11.03
CA TRP A 536 -3.93 10.48 10.16
C TRP A 536 -3.00 9.53 10.90
N SER A 537 -3.26 8.24 10.80
CA SER A 537 -2.27 7.22 11.16
C SER A 537 -1.32 7.01 9.99
N HIS A 538 -0.03 7.08 10.25
CA HIS A 538 1.01 6.94 9.24
C HIS A 538 1.47 5.48 9.13
N PRO A 539 1.75 4.97 7.93
CA PRO A 539 2.28 3.62 7.76
C PRO A 539 3.70 3.54 8.33
N SER A 540 4.08 2.36 8.80
CA SER A 540 5.46 2.05 9.20
C SER A 540 6.23 1.20 8.17
N PHE A 541 5.57 0.86 7.06
CA PHE A 541 6.12 0.11 5.92
C PHE A 541 5.22 0.30 4.68
N ALA A 542 5.74 -0.04 3.50
CA ALA A 542 4.99 0.06 2.25
C ALA A 542 3.87 -1.00 2.16
N ALA A 543 2.67 -0.57 1.78
CA ALA A 543 1.53 -1.46 1.55
C ALA A 543 1.72 -2.33 0.29
N LEU A 544 2.37 -1.76 -0.74
CA LEU A 544 2.71 -2.47 -1.99
C LEU A 544 4.11 -2.03 -2.44
N SER A 545 4.98 -3.00 -2.72
CA SER A 545 6.36 -2.78 -3.13
C SER A 545 6.80 -3.82 -4.16
N THR A 546 7.99 -3.70 -4.71
CA THR A 546 8.50 -4.65 -5.70
C THR A 546 8.56 -6.08 -5.16
N GLU A 547 8.81 -6.28 -3.87
CA GLU A 547 8.79 -7.61 -3.25
C GLU A 547 7.45 -8.31 -3.38
N ASP A 548 6.36 -7.54 -3.39
CA ASP A 548 5.00 -8.09 -3.52
C ASP A 548 4.70 -8.54 -4.94
N VAL A 549 5.29 -7.89 -5.94
CA VAL A 549 4.88 -8.03 -7.34
C VAL A 549 5.94 -8.68 -8.25
N ALA A 550 7.19 -8.79 -7.78
CA ALA A 550 8.26 -9.42 -8.56
C ALA A 550 8.16 -10.95 -8.62
N ASN A 551 7.45 -11.57 -7.69
CA ASN A 551 7.33 -13.03 -7.54
C ASN A 551 5.86 -13.46 -7.38
N THR A 552 4.95 -12.87 -8.12
CA THR A 552 3.51 -13.18 -8.02
C THR A 552 3.17 -14.42 -8.85
N ASP A 553 2.61 -15.46 -8.24
CA ASP A 553 2.17 -16.65 -8.96
C ASP A 553 1.06 -16.32 -9.96
N GLY A 554 1.27 -16.70 -11.23
CA GLY A 554 0.30 -16.54 -12.30
C GLY A 554 0.23 -15.15 -12.96
N ILE A 555 1.02 -14.18 -12.49
CA ILE A 555 1.18 -12.87 -13.11
C ILE A 555 2.65 -12.69 -13.52
N ALA A 556 2.91 -12.09 -14.67
CA ALA A 556 4.28 -11.80 -15.10
C ALA A 556 4.97 -10.90 -14.05
N PRO A 557 6.22 -11.20 -13.63
CA PRO A 557 6.93 -10.40 -12.65
C PRO A 557 7.06 -8.94 -13.08
N HIS A 558 6.84 -8.01 -12.14
CA HIS A 558 6.99 -6.58 -12.38
C HIS A 558 7.60 -5.88 -11.16
N CYS A 559 7.96 -4.61 -11.29
CA CYS A 559 8.64 -3.82 -10.26
C CYS A 559 8.19 -2.36 -10.23
N GLY A 560 8.49 -1.69 -9.13
CA GLY A 560 8.20 -0.28 -8.91
C GLY A 560 6.70 0.04 -8.92
N PRO A 561 5.85 -0.68 -8.14
CA PRO A 561 4.42 -0.43 -8.11
C PRO A 561 4.12 0.84 -7.33
N GLY A 562 3.55 1.84 -7.97
CA GLY A 562 3.21 3.11 -7.33
C GLY A 562 2.29 3.98 -8.15
N HIS A 563 2.11 5.23 -7.71
CA HIS A 563 1.17 6.20 -8.25
C HIS A 563 -0.20 5.55 -8.48
N ASN A 564 -0.78 5.06 -7.39
CA ASN A 564 -2.03 4.32 -7.47
C ASN A 564 -3.24 5.24 -7.39
N SER A 565 -4.35 4.76 -7.93
CA SER A 565 -5.68 5.28 -7.74
C SER A 565 -6.63 4.17 -7.28
N PHE A 566 -7.83 4.53 -6.89
CA PHE A 566 -8.84 3.58 -6.46
C PHE A 566 -10.12 3.70 -7.28
N SER A 567 -10.77 2.58 -7.50
CA SER A 567 -12.12 2.51 -8.06
C SER A 567 -12.90 1.37 -7.40
N ILE A 568 -14.01 0.99 -7.97
CA ILE A 568 -14.80 -0.17 -7.56
C ILE A 568 -14.89 -1.17 -8.71
N ASP A 569 -14.97 -2.46 -8.40
CA ASP A 569 -15.31 -3.50 -9.37
C ASP A 569 -16.84 -3.59 -9.60
N GLU A 570 -17.26 -4.47 -10.49
CA GLU A 570 -18.67 -4.70 -10.79
C GLU A 570 -19.46 -5.30 -9.62
N ALA A 571 -18.78 -5.81 -8.59
CA ALA A 571 -19.38 -6.24 -7.33
C ALA A 571 -19.44 -5.12 -6.28
N GLY A 572 -18.86 -3.94 -6.56
CA GLY A 572 -18.79 -2.80 -5.65
C GLY A 572 -17.65 -2.88 -4.64
N ASN A 573 -16.68 -3.78 -4.83
CA ASN A 573 -15.50 -3.85 -4.00
C ASN A 573 -14.44 -2.84 -4.47
N PRO A 574 -13.61 -2.33 -3.55
CA PRO A 574 -12.50 -1.47 -3.94
C PRO A 574 -11.46 -2.25 -4.74
N ILE A 575 -10.95 -1.59 -5.76
CA ILE A 575 -9.81 -2.05 -6.57
C ILE A 575 -8.68 -1.03 -6.50
N ASN A 576 -7.46 -1.54 -6.58
CA ASN A 576 -6.22 -0.77 -6.66
C ASN A 576 -5.77 -0.72 -8.12
N ILE A 577 -5.54 0.48 -8.61
CA ILE A 577 -5.01 0.74 -9.94
C ILE A 577 -3.63 1.39 -9.73
N TYR A 578 -2.59 0.87 -10.34
CA TYR A 578 -1.23 1.39 -10.18
C TYR A 578 -0.42 1.19 -11.45
N HIS A 579 0.72 1.82 -11.55
CA HIS A 579 1.64 1.45 -12.62
C HIS A 579 2.84 0.67 -12.09
N ALA A 580 3.42 -0.14 -12.96
CA ALA A 580 4.66 -0.88 -12.70
C ALA A 580 5.40 -1.16 -14.00
N ARG A 581 6.64 -1.66 -13.90
CA ARG A 581 7.48 -2.08 -15.03
C ARG A 581 7.70 -3.59 -15.03
N PRO A 582 7.85 -4.25 -16.20
CA PRO A 582 8.15 -5.68 -16.25
C PRO A 582 9.54 -5.99 -15.67
N VAL A 583 9.71 -7.22 -15.19
CA VAL A 583 11.00 -7.76 -14.74
C VAL A 583 11.36 -8.97 -15.60
N PRO A 584 12.55 -9.02 -16.22
CA PRO A 584 13.56 -7.95 -16.30
C PRO A 584 13.05 -6.75 -17.09
N GLU A 585 13.56 -5.57 -16.78
CA GLU A 585 13.20 -4.34 -17.50
C GLU A 585 13.62 -4.46 -18.97
N PRO A 586 12.69 -4.37 -19.93
CA PRO A 586 13.00 -4.60 -21.34
C PRO A 586 13.69 -3.41 -21.99
N HIS A 587 13.49 -2.22 -21.41
CA HIS A 587 14.04 -0.98 -21.94
C HIS A 587 15.44 -0.73 -21.40
N THR A 588 16.41 -0.48 -22.30
CA THR A 588 17.81 -0.23 -21.97
C THR A 588 18.33 1.11 -22.47
N GLY A 589 17.43 1.92 -23.05
CA GLY A 589 17.74 3.24 -23.61
C GLY A 589 17.65 4.39 -22.59
N PRO A 590 17.70 5.64 -23.05
CA PRO A 590 17.46 6.80 -22.20
C PRO A 590 16.11 6.73 -21.48
N GLY A 591 16.08 7.03 -20.18
CA GLY A 591 14.88 6.91 -19.35
C GLY A 591 14.62 5.53 -18.77
N ALA A 592 15.38 4.50 -19.19
CA ALA A 592 15.24 3.14 -18.72
C ALA A 592 15.23 3.03 -17.19
N GLY A 593 14.28 2.27 -16.66
CA GLY A 593 14.14 2.02 -15.23
C GLY A 593 13.76 3.23 -14.39
N GLY A 594 13.37 4.35 -14.98
CA GLY A 594 13.07 5.60 -14.29
C GLY A 594 11.75 6.25 -14.69
N LEU A 595 11.60 7.53 -14.33
CA LEU A 595 10.39 8.33 -14.54
C LEU A 595 9.91 8.37 -16.00
N HIS A 596 10.84 8.43 -16.94
CA HIS A 596 10.53 8.53 -18.38
C HIS A 596 10.51 7.17 -19.10
N ASP A 597 10.51 6.07 -18.36
CA ASP A 597 10.41 4.73 -18.94
C ASP A 597 8.99 4.49 -19.49
N PRO A 598 8.83 4.27 -20.81
CA PRO A 598 7.53 4.00 -21.40
C PRO A 598 6.91 2.66 -20.92
N CYS A 599 7.74 1.77 -20.39
CA CYS A 599 7.30 0.49 -19.86
C CYS A 599 6.63 0.57 -18.48
N ARG A 600 6.30 1.76 -17.98
CA ARG A 600 5.40 1.92 -16.86
C ARG A 600 3.97 1.62 -17.32
N HIS A 601 3.50 0.43 -17.06
CA HIS A 601 2.21 -0.05 -17.53
C HIS A 601 1.17 -0.03 -16.41
N THR A 602 -0.10 0.23 -16.75
CA THR A 602 -1.22 0.12 -15.79
C THR A 602 -1.43 -1.31 -15.37
N MET A 603 -1.69 -1.50 -14.09
CA MET A 603 -2.16 -2.73 -13.45
C MET A 603 -3.45 -2.47 -12.67
N VAL A 604 -4.33 -3.46 -12.62
CA VAL A 604 -5.53 -3.48 -11.78
C VAL A 604 -5.52 -4.74 -10.92
N SER A 605 -5.66 -4.55 -9.62
CA SER A 605 -5.73 -5.62 -8.62
C SER A 605 -6.79 -5.34 -7.56
N PRO A 606 -7.29 -6.36 -6.85
CA PRO A 606 -8.22 -6.13 -5.75
C PRO A 606 -7.53 -5.36 -4.62
N ALA A 607 -8.31 -4.51 -3.94
CA ALA A 607 -7.98 -3.96 -2.63
C ALA A 607 -8.87 -4.65 -1.59
N HIS A 608 -8.25 -5.25 -0.56
CA HIS A 608 -8.96 -5.99 0.48
C HIS A 608 -8.89 -5.26 1.81
N VAL A 609 -10.01 -5.16 2.51
CA VAL A 609 -10.05 -4.56 3.85
C VAL A 609 -9.99 -5.68 4.89
N ALA A 610 -8.90 -5.73 5.63
CA ALA A 610 -8.67 -6.67 6.71
C ALA A 610 -9.63 -6.43 7.91
N TYR A 611 -9.69 -7.37 8.83
CA TYR A 611 -10.58 -7.33 10.01
C TYR A 611 -10.43 -6.06 10.87
N ASP A 612 -9.26 -5.44 10.87
CA ASP A 612 -8.93 -4.23 11.65
C ASP A 612 -9.04 -2.93 10.83
N GLY A 613 -9.50 -3.03 9.60
CA GLY A 613 -9.62 -1.89 8.68
C GLY A 613 -8.34 -1.56 7.92
N THR A 614 -7.28 -2.35 8.03
CA THR A 614 -6.09 -2.19 7.18
C THR A 614 -6.43 -2.51 5.72
N LEU A 615 -5.99 -1.67 4.79
CA LEU A 615 -6.14 -1.93 3.36
C LEU A 615 -4.95 -2.76 2.84
N ILE A 616 -5.24 -3.93 2.29
CA ILE A 616 -4.27 -4.88 1.76
C ILE A 616 -4.30 -4.79 0.23
N LEU A 617 -3.17 -4.50 -0.40
CA LEU A 617 -3.02 -4.32 -1.85
C LEU A 617 -2.25 -5.45 -2.52
N ASN A 618 -1.67 -6.36 -1.75
CA ASN A 618 -0.73 -7.39 -2.21
C ASN A 618 -1.28 -8.82 -2.12
N MET A 619 -2.60 -9.00 -2.12
CA MET A 619 -3.17 -10.35 -2.21
C MET A 619 -2.91 -10.96 -3.58
N THR A 620 -2.48 -12.23 -3.59
CA THR A 620 -2.45 -13.04 -4.82
C THR A 620 -3.85 -13.50 -5.21
N ALA A 621 -4.01 -13.96 -6.44
CA ALA A 621 -5.29 -14.47 -6.90
C ALA A 621 -5.80 -15.65 -6.06
N GLU A 622 -4.90 -16.53 -5.59
CA GLU A 622 -5.27 -17.68 -4.77
C GLU A 622 -5.57 -17.32 -3.32
N GLU A 623 -4.93 -16.27 -2.80
CA GLU A 623 -5.25 -15.70 -1.49
C GLU A 623 -6.65 -15.08 -1.49
N GLU A 624 -7.02 -14.35 -2.55
CA GLU A 624 -8.34 -13.75 -2.68
C GLU A 624 -9.43 -14.81 -2.87
N LEU A 625 -9.21 -15.78 -3.76
CA LEU A 625 -10.17 -16.85 -4.07
C LEU A 625 -9.45 -18.18 -4.23
N SER A 626 -9.59 -19.03 -3.23
CA SER A 626 -9.05 -20.38 -3.28
C SER A 626 -9.60 -21.16 -4.50
N PRO A 627 -8.75 -21.92 -5.19
CA PRO A 627 -9.18 -22.77 -6.30
C PRO A 627 -10.37 -23.68 -5.95
N ALA A 628 -10.49 -24.09 -4.69
CA ALA A 628 -11.59 -24.95 -4.19
C ALA A 628 -12.98 -24.29 -4.29
N TYR A 629 -13.03 -22.96 -4.34
CA TYR A 629 -14.29 -22.20 -4.33
C TYR A 629 -14.55 -21.41 -5.62
N ARG A 630 -13.72 -21.58 -6.64
CA ARG A 630 -13.88 -20.90 -7.95
C ARG A 630 -15.13 -21.35 -8.69
N ASN A 631 -15.46 -22.63 -8.62
CA ASN A 631 -16.63 -23.21 -9.29
C ASN A 631 -17.69 -23.54 -8.25
N ILE A 632 -18.90 -23.14 -8.54
CA ILE A 632 -20.07 -23.32 -7.68
C ILE A 632 -21.20 -23.97 -8.49
N VAL A 633 -22.15 -24.55 -7.79
CA VAL A 633 -23.33 -25.17 -8.39
C VAL A 633 -24.56 -24.73 -7.61
N LEU A 634 -25.57 -24.24 -8.34
CA LEU A 634 -26.90 -24.00 -7.80
C LEU A 634 -27.81 -25.17 -8.15
N THR A 635 -28.47 -25.73 -7.17
CA THR A 635 -29.54 -26.73 -7.38
C THR A 635 -30.88 -26.01 -7.51
N VAL A 636 -31.60 -26.27 -8.60
CA VAL A 636 -32.96 -25.77 -8.81
C VAL A 636 -33.92 -26.96 -8.81
N ASN A 637 -34.77 -27.01 -7.79
CA ASN A 637 -35.79 -28.05 -7.63
C ASN A 637 -37.12 -27.58 -8.22
N VAL A 638 -37.60 -28.21 -9.29
CA VAL A 638 -38.93 -27.99 -9.85
C VAL A 638 -39.89 -29.01 -9.26
N VAL A 639 -40.87 -28.60 -8.50
CA VAL A 639 -41.80 -29.44 -7.74
C VAL A 639 -43.23 -29.37 -8.26
#